data_7cd6c7b4f1fccaff04731397e76430e2
#
_entry.id   7cd6c7b4f1fccaff04731397e76430e2
#
_cell.length_a   1.000
_cell.length_b   1.000
_cell.length_c   1.000
_cell.angle_alpha   90.00
_cell.angle_beta   90.00
_cell.angle_gamma   90.00
#
_symmetry.space_group_name_H-M   'P 1'
#
loop_
_entity.id
_entity.type
_entity.pdbx_description
1 polymer ?
#
loop_
_entity_poly.entity_id
_entity_poly.type
_entity_poly.pdbx_seq_one_letter_code
_entity_poly.pdbx_strand_id
1 'polypeptide(L)'
;MAAKRDLTYTRNIGIMAHIDAGKTTTTERILYYTGKIHKVGEVHEGAATMDFMVQEQERGITIASAATTTYWRQHRINIIDTPGHVDFTMEVERSLRVLDGAVAVFCAKGGVEPQSETVWRQASKYGVPRIAYVNKMDIIGANFYNVVKMMKDRLGANAVPIQLPIGTEADFRGMIDLITMKAEVYYDNDGKDIRIEDIPADMVEKAEEYRTAMIEAAADVDEELMERYLGGEEVSNEDIMKALRKGTIANQIVPVVCGTSYRNKGVQPLLNAIVDFLPSPLDVPPAEGTSVDGTEIIKTECRDDAPFAALAFKIVADPFVGKLTFFRVYSGTLQSNSYVYNASKGKRERVGKITLIHASSRTEIPEAHAGDIAALGGLKETGTGDTLCDEKHPLLLETIEIPDPVIQVAIEPKTKAGQEKMGLALAKLADEDPTFRTFTDKETGQTIISGMGELHLEIIVDRLIREFHVECKVGRPQVAYRETISRTVKSEGRYVRQTGGHGQYGHCVVEFSPLEPGAGFEFEDKTVGGVIPKEYIPAIKAGIEEASKTGSLGGFEVVDFKATLLDGSYHDVDSSEMAYKIAASMALKDALEKAGCVLLEPVMKVEVVMPDEYMGDVIGNLTSRRCRIEGTDSRGNAQVVDAICPLSEMFGYATDLRSRTQGRGTFTMQFDHYEQVSEAVAKKILGK
;
A
#
# COMPACT_ATOMS: atom_id res chain seq x y z
N MET A 1 21.05 32.55 -15.98
CA MET A 1 20.32 31.44 -16.61
C MET A 1 20.38 30.28 -15.62
N ALA A 2 19.25 29.79 -15.10
CA ALA A 2 19.25 28.59 -14.32
C ALA A 2 19.78 27.46 -15.21
N ALA A 3 20.68 26.61 -14.68
CA ALA A 3 21.17 25.46 -15.41
C ALA A 3 19.96 24.61 -15.84
N LYS A 4 19.90 24.23 -17.12
CA LYS A 4 18.81 23.42 -17.66
C LYS A 4 18.76 22.15 -16.82
N ARG A 5 17.64 21.91 -16.16
CA ARG A 5 17.42 20.76 -15.31
C ARG A 5 17.43 19.51 -16.18
N ASP A 6 18.28 18.57 -15.86
CA ASP A 6 18.37 17.29 -16.56
C ASP A 6 17.72 16.19 -15.71
N LEU A 7 16.57 15.71 -16.16
CA LEU A 7 15.78 14.66 -15.47
C LEU A 7 16.47 13.30 -15.44
N THR A 8 17.48 13.07 -16.33
CA THR A 8 18.27 11.83 -16.31
C THR A 8 19.01 11.64 -15.00
N TYR A 9 19.32 12.76 -14.29
CA TYR A 9 19.96 12.78 -12.97
C TYR A 9 18.95 12.82 -11.80
N THR A 10 17.69 12.45 -12.03
CA THR A 10 16.68 12.38 -10.98
C THR A 10 16.32 10.92 -10.70
N ARG A 11 16.14 10.57 -9.42
CA ARG A 11 15.63 9.28 -8.97
C ARG A 11 14.51 9.51 -7.97
N ASN A 12 13.31 9.00 -8.24
CA ASN A 12 12.17 9.03 -7.33
C ASN A 12 11.98 7.62 -6.80
N ILE A 13 12.42 7.37 -5.59
CA ILE A 13 12.50 6.01 -5.04
C ILE A 13 11.72 5.86 -3.74
N GLY A 14 11.18 4.67 -3.54
CA GLY A 14 10.64 4.23 -2.26
C GLY A 14 11.57 3.26 -1.56
N ILE A 15 11.59 3.31 -0.24
CA ILE A 15 12.23 2.26 0.57
C ILE A 15 11.12 1.43 1.20
N MET A 16 11.04 0.17 0.81
CA MET A 16 10.02 -0.77 1.24
C MET A 16 10.65 -1.95 1.98
N ALA A 17 10.01 -2.41 3.04
CA ALA A 17 10.50 -3.51 3.86
C ALA A 17 9.39 -4.07 4.75
N HIS A 18 9.60 -5.26 5.30
CA HIS A 18 8.84 -5.71 6.45
C HIS A 18 9.29 -4.99 7.74
N ILE A 19 8.52 -5.16 8.82
CA ILE A 19 8.85 -4.62 10.14
C ILE A 19 10.23 -5.15 10.56
N ASP A 20 11.03 -4.30 11.18
CA ASP A 20 12.36 -4.63 11.69
C ASP A 20 13.41 -5.08 10.65
N ALA A 21 13.16 -4.96 9.33
CA ALA A 21 14.23 -5.19 8.34
C ALA A 21 15.34 -4.13 8.37
N GLY A 22 15.09 -3.02 9.05
CA GLY A 22 16.02 -1.90 9.15
C GLY A 22 15.81 -0.82 8.09
N LYS A 23 14.57 -0.65 7.64
CA LYS A 23 14.16 0.36 6.66
C LYS A 23 14.56 1.78 7.08
N THR A 24 14.03 2.26 8.20
CA THR A 24 14.30 3.61 8.72
C THR A 24 15.80 3.81 9.02
N THR A 25 16.47 2.80 9.58
CA THR A 25 17.93 2.83 9.78
C THR A 25 18.67 3.02 8.46
N THR A 26 18.25 2.32 7.39
CA THR A 26 18.86 2.46 6.06
C THR A 26 18.63 3.86 5.50
N THR A 27 17.42 4.40 5.62
CA THR A 27 17.10 5.77 5.20
C THR A 27 17.94 6.81 5.95
N GLU A 28 18.06 6.70 7.26
CA GLU A 28 18.90 7.59 8.09
C GLU A 28 20.38 7.54 7.67
N ARG A 29 20.92 6.36 7.36
CA ARG A 29 22.29 6.23 6.86
C ARG A 29 22.49 6.82 5.47
N ILE A 30 21.50 6.66 4.58
CA ILE A 30 21.50 7.34 3.27
C ILE A 30 21.57 8.86 3.47
N LEU A 31 20.74 9.43 4.34
CA LEU A 31 20.74 10.86 4.62
C LEU A 31 22.05 11.35 5.26
N TYR A 32 22.67 10.53 6.10
CA TYR A 32 23.96 10.84 6.70
C TYR A 32 25.10 10.87 5.67
N TYR A 33 25.25 9.82 4.83
CA TYR A 33 26.32 9.78 3.84
C TYR A 33 26.15 10.79 2.70
N THR A 34 24.94 11.23 2.44
CA THR A 34 24.66 12.29 1.48
C THR A 34 24.79 13.69 2.08
N GLY A 35 25.19 13.80 3.36
CA GLY A 35 25.42 15.08 4.04
C GLY A 35 24.15 15.87 4.37
N LYS A 36 22.98 15.22 4.30
CA LYS A 36 21.71 15.87 4.62
C LYS A 36 21.49 16.03 6.13
N ILE A 37 21.97 15.07 6.90
CA ILE A 37 21.99 15.12 8.37
C ILE A 37 23.43 15.01 8.87
N HIS A 38 23.75 15.69 9.97
CA HIS A 38 25.10 15.70 10.54
C HIS A 38 25.31 14.65 11.63
N LYS A 39 24.23 14.17 12.22
CA LYS A 39 24.22 13.11 13.24
C LYS A 39 23.17 12.09 12.87
N VAL A 40 23.53 10.82 12.99
CA VAL A 40 22.59 9.74 12.77
C VAL A 40 21.60 9.65 13.91
N GLY A 41 20.30 9.61 13.60
CA GLY A 41 19.25 9.31 14.55
C GLY A 41 19.08 7.78 14.67
N GLU A 42 19.11 7.27 15.92
CA GLU A 42 18.82 5.86 16.16
C GLU A 42 17.34 5.66 16.41
N VAL A 43 16.73 4.69 15.69
CA VAL A 43 15.30 4.38 15.77
C VAL A 43 14.90 3.99 17.19
N HIS A 44 15.72 3.18 17.86
CA HIS A 44 15.46 2.73 19.24
C HIS A 44 15.51 3.85 20.29
N GLU A 45 16.11 4.99 19.94
CA GLU A 45 16.19 6.17 20.82
C GLU A 45 15.10 7.20 20.44
N GLY A 46 14.23 6.92 19.46
CA GLY A 46 13.24 7.85 18.96
C GLY A 46 13.83 9.10 18.30
N ALA A 47 15.09 9.01 17.82
CA ALA A 47 15.84 10.13 17.27
C ALA A 47 15.91 10.14 15.74
N ALA A 48 15.21 9.22 15.05
CA ALA A 48 15.21 9.13 13.61
C ALA A 48 14.51 10.34 12.97
N THR A 49 15.17 10.95 11.99
CA THR A 49 14.70 12.19 11.32
C THR A 49 13.43 11.95 10.51
N MET A 50 13.27 10.75 9.95
CA MET A 50 12.13 10.39 9.10
C MET A 50 10.89 10.04 9.92
N ASP A 51 11.04 9.56 11.15
CA ASP A 51 9.94 9.27 12.07
C ASP A 51 9.57 10.56 12.82
N PHE A 52 8.74 11.40 12.20
CA PHE A 52 8.41 12.72 12.72
C PHE A 52 7.23 12.74 13.68
N MET A 53 6.41 11.69 13.70
CA MET A 53 5.30 11.56 14.65
C MET A 53 5.79 11.01 15.99
N VAL A 54 5.24 11.54 17.09
CA VAL A 54 5.55 11.03 18.45
C VAL A 54 5.22 9.54 18.56
N GLN A 55 4.15 9.09 17.92
CA GLN A 55 3.72 7.70 17.89
C GLN A 55 4.72 6.78 17.17
N GLU A 56 5.37 7.27 16.12
CA GLU A 56 6.44 6.55 15.42
C GLU A 56 7.67 6.40 16.31
N GLN A 57 8.08 7.50 16.94
CA GLN A 57 9.25 7.54 17.84
C GLN A 57 9.08 6.64 19.06
N GLU A 58 7.91 6.67 19.71
CA GLU A 58 7.61 5.85 20.89
C GLU A 58 7.51 4.35 20.55
N ARG A 59 7.01 4.01 19.38
CA ARG A 59 6.78 2.61 18.98
C ARG A 59 7.93 2.02 18.14
N GLY A 60 8.82 2.85 17.62
CA GLY A 60 9.93 2.44 16.74
C GLY A 60 9.48 1.91 15.38
N ILE A 61 8.30 2.34 14.89
CA ILE A 61 7.73 1.92 13.60
C ILE A 61 7.33 3.15 12.78
N THR A 62 7.54 3.11 11.48
CA THR A 62 7.02 4.12 10.56
C THR A 62 5.52 3.90 10.34
N ILE A 63 4.73 4.94 10.55
CA ILE A 63 3.26 4.96 10.41
C ILE A 63 2.86 5.69 9.13
N ALA A 64 3.40 6.91 8.96
CA ALA A 64 3.13 7.76 7.82
C ALA A 64 4.34 7.81 6.89
N SER A 65 4.11 7.74 5.58
CA SER A 65 5.20 7.91 4.61
C SER A 65 5.80 9.31 4.71
N ALA A 66 7.13 9.39 4.81
CA ALA A 66 7.88 10.63 4.84
C ALA A 66 8.66 10.82 3.53
N ALA A 67 8.64 12.04 3.00
CA ALA A 67 9.38 12.38 1.79
C ALA A 67 10.61 13.22 2.13
N THR A 68 11.72 12.94 1.48
CA THR A 68 12.95 13.75 1.58
C THR A 68 13.70 13.76 0.26
N THR A 69 14.54 14.77 0.08
CA THR A 69 15.38 14.89 -1.11
C THR A 69 16.84 14.97 -0.69
N THR A 70 17.68 14.20 -1.37
CA THR A 70 19.13 14.20 -1.15
C THR A 70 19.87 14.13 -2.49
N TYR A 71 21.21 14.16 -2.43
CA TYR A 71 22.05 14.17 -3.64
C TYR A 71 23.20 13.17 -3.50
N TRP A 72 23.44 12.40 -4.57
CA TRP A 72 24.56 11.47 -4.67
C TRP A 72 25.10 11.41 -6.08
N ARG A 73 26.42 11.51 -6.26
CA ARG A 73 27.06 11.50 -7.60
C ARG A 73 26.33 12.41 -8.62
N GLN A 74 26.03 13.66 -8.22
CA GLN A 74 25.27 14.66 -8.99
C GLN A 74 23.79 14.29 -9.26
N HIS A 75 23.32 13.14 -8.82
CA HIS A 75 21.92 12.75 -8.94
C HIS A 75 21.11 13.29 -7.76
N ARG A 76 19.95 13.82 -8.09
CA ARG A 76 18.91 14.16 -7.11
C ARG A 76 18.10 12.91 -6.80
N ILE A 77 18.06 12.53 -5.56
CA ILE A 77 17.31 11.36 -5.09
C ILE A 77 16.18 11.85 -4.19
N ASN A 78 14.95 11.69 -4.64
CA ASN A 78 13.76 11.88 -3.83
C ASN A 78 13.42 10.53 -3.23
N ILE A 79 13.35 10.47 -1.90
CA ILE A 79 13.10 9.23 -1.15
C ILE A 79 11.75 9.36 -0.48
N ILE A 80 10.88 8.38 -0.66
CA ILE A 80 9.67 8.20 0.13
C ILE A 80 9.89 6.98 1.02
N ASP A 81 9.98 7.20 2.32
CA ASP A 81 10.03 6.14 3.32
C ASP A 81 8.61 5.64 3.59
N THR A 82 8.34 4.36 3.33
CA THR A 82 7.01 3.77 3.43
C THR A 82 6.84 2.98 4.73
N PRO A 83 5.63 2.90 5.32
CA PRO A 83 5.40 2.02 6.46
C PRO A 83 5.69 0.56 6.14
N GLY A 84 6.08 -0.21 7.15
CA GLY A 84 6.27 -1.66 7.04
C GLY A 84 5.11 -2.48 7.61
N HIS A 85 4.14 -1.85 8.29
CA HIS A 85 3.04 -2.53 8.97
C HIS A 85 1.82 -2.68 8.07
N VAL A 86 1.15 -3.84 8.14
CA VAL A 86 -0.01 -4.17 7.30
C VAL A 86 -1.22 -3.25 7.48
N ASP A 87 -1.40 -2.67 8.66
CA ASP A 87 -2.48 -1.71 8.91
C ASP A 87 -2.32 -0.41 8.10
N PHE A 88 -1.12 -0.16 7.56
CA PHE A 88 -0.78 1.02 6.77
C PHE A 88 -0.44 0.70 5.31
N THR A 89 -0.95 -0.41 4.78
CA THR A 89 -0.71 -0.84 3.38
C THR A 89 -1.13 0.20 2.36
N MET A 90 -2.15 0.99 2.66
CA MET A 90 -2.59 2.09 1.80
C MET A 90 -1.53 3.20 1.67
N GLU A 91 -0.78 3.50 2.73
CA GLU A 91 0.37 4.42 2.67
C GLU A 91 1.44 3.90 1.72
N VAL A 92 1.65 2.58 1.69
CA VAL A 92 2.59 1.93 0.77
C VAL A 92 2.07 2.03 -0.67
N GLU A 93 0.80 1.67 -0.91
CA GLU A 93 0.21 1.72 -2.25
C GLU A 93 0.25 3.10 -2.88
N ARG A 94 -0.20 4.12 -2.14
CA ARG A 94 -0.19 5.50 -2.64
C ARG A 94 1.22 6.03 -2.89
N SER A 95 2.20 5.58 -2.13
CA SER A 95 3.60 5.92 -2.35
C SER A 95 4.14 5.21 -3.59
N LEU A 96 3.93 3.90 -3.74
CA LEU A 96 4.38 3.12 -4.90
C LEU A 96 3.81 3.65 -6.22
N ARG A 97 2.58 4.16 -6.21
CA ARG A 97 1.92 4.73 -7.40
C ARG A 97 2.67 5.92 -8.00
N VAL A 98 3.42 6.66 -7.20
CA VAL A 98 4.12 7.89 -7.60
C VAL A 98 5.63 7.74 -7.70
N LEU A 99 6.15 6.55 -7.47
CA LEU A 99 7.58 6.25 -7.54
C LEU A 99 8.00 5.70 -8.89
N ASP A 100 9.24 6.00 -9.27
CA ASP A 100 9.85 5.45 -10.48
C ASP A 100 10.61 4.15 -10.20
N GLY A 101 11.08 3.97 -8.97
CA GLY A 101 11.80 2.77 -8.54
C GLY A 101 11.71 2.54 -7.04
N ALA A 102 12.15 1.40 -6.56
CA ALA A 102 12.14 1.05 -5.15
C ALA A 102 13.39 0.29 -4.69
N VAL A 103 13.70 0.44 -3.42
CA VAL A 103 14.67 -0.39 -2.70
C VAL A 103 13.90 -1.32 -1.76
N ALA A 104 13.97 -2.62 -2.01
CA ALA A 104 13.38 -3.64 -1.15
C ALA A 104 14.42 -4.11 -0.13
N VAL A 105 14.21 -3.80 1.13
CA VAL A 105 15.12 -4.15 2.23
C VAL A 105 14.67 -5.47 2.86
N PHE A 106 15.55 -6.46 2.87
CA PHE A 106 15.33 -7.76 3.48
C PHE A 106 16.28 -7.97 4.67
N CYS A 107 15.80 -8.61 5.71
CA CYS A 107 16.66 -9.03 6.82
C CYS A 107 17.47 -10.27 6.42
N ALA A 108 18.80 -10.24 6.60
CA ALA A 108 19.67 -11.37 6.25
C ALA A 108 19.36 -12.68 6.99
N LYS A 109 18.67 -12.59 8.15
CA LYS A 109 18.22 -13.74 8.94
C LYS A 109 16.80 -14.18 8.56
N GLY A 110 15.84 -13.26 8.53
CA GLY A 110 14.43 -13.55 8.26
C GLY A 110 14.14 -13.80 6.77
N GLY A 111 14.89 -13.15 5.89
CA GLY A 111 14.71 -13.26 4.45
C GLY A 111 13.38 -12.68 3.98
N VAL A 112 12.64 -13.45 3.20
CA VAL A 112 11.30 -13.07 2.70
C VAL A 112 10.26 -13.46 3.74
N GLU A 113 9.64 -12.47 4.33
CA GLU A 113 8.53 -12.60 5.28
C GLU A 113 7.18 -12.26 4.63
N PRO A 114 6.02 -12.64 5.19
CA PRO A 114 4.71 -12.40 4.58
C PRO A 114 4.45 -10.93 4.21
N GLN A 115 4.91 -10.01 5.04
CA GLN A 115 4.82 -8.57 4.74
C GLN A 115 5.67 -8.18 3.54
N SER A 116 6.86 -8.80 3.38
CA SER A 116 7.71 -8.61 2.20
C SER A 116 6.97 -9.04 0.93
N GLU A 117 6.27 -10.18 0.97
CA GLU A 117 5.47 -10.68 -0.17
C GLU A 117 4.34 -9.71 -0.54
N THR A 118 3.65 -9.14 0.47
CA THR A 118 2.57 -8.17 0.24
C THR A 118 3.08 -6.91 -0.44
N VAL A 119 4.11 -6.28 0.12
CA VAL A 119 4.69 -5.06 -0.46
C VAL A 119 5.31 -5.33 -1.84
N TRP A 120 5.90 -6.52 -2.03
CA TRP A 120 6.42 -6.95 -3.32
C TRP A 120 5.34 -7.09 -4.38
N ARG A 121 4.19 -7.70 -4.05
CA ARG A 121 3.04 -7.80 -4.95
C ARG A 121 2.47 -6.43 -5.31
N GLN A 122 2.38 -5.52 -4.35
CA GLN A 122 1.96 -4.14 -4.60
C GLN A 122 2.91 -3.43 -5.56
N ALA A 123 4.22 -3.52 -5.34
CA ALA A 123 5.21 -2.96 -6.26
C ALA A 123 5.12 -3.59 -7.67
N SER A 124 4.81 -4.89 -7.77
CA SER A 124 4.60 -5.58 -9.06
C SER A 124 3.32 -5.13 -9.75
N LYS A 125 2.23 -4.90 -9.00
CA LYS A 125 0.96 -4.35 -9.51
C LYS A 125 1.17 -3.02 -10.25
N TYR A 126 2.02 -2.16 -9.69
CA TYR A 126 2.33 -0.86 -10.28
C TYR A 126 3.55 -0.88 -11.22
N GLY A 127 4.11 -2.04 -11.52
CA GLY A 127 5.26 -2.18 -12.42
C GLY A 127 6.52 -1.45 -11.93
N VAL A 128 6.69 -1.23 -10.63
CA VAL A 128 7.81 -0.47 -10.07
C VAL A 128 9.11 -1.27 -10.14
N PRO A 129 10.12 -0.82 -10.90
CA PRO A 129 11.47 -1.40 -10.91
C PRO A 129 12.12 -1.36 -9.53
N ARG A 130 12.87 -2.39 -9.18
CA ARG A 130 13.42 -2.47 -7.82
C ARG A 130 14.78 -3.13 -7.76
N ILE A 131 15.55 -2.74 -6.73
CA ILE A 131 16.75 -3.42 -6.26
C ILE A 131 16.49 -3.99 -4.88
N ALA A 132 17.14 -5.09 -4.56
CA ALA A 132 17.04 -5.71 -3.25
C ALA A 132 18.29 -5.41 -2.43
N TYR A 133 18.10 -5.04 -1.16
CA TYR A 133 19.15 -4.81 -0.20
C TYR A 133 19.01 -5.79 0.97
N VAL A 134 19.94 -6.74 1.06
CA VAL A 134 20.02 -7.70 2.16
C VAL A 134 20.77 -7.06 3.32
N ASN A 135 20.01 -6.57 4.28
CA ASN A 135 20.48 -5.82 5.45
C ASN A 135 20.69 -6.71 6.67
N LYS A 136 21.35 -6.19 7.68
CA LYS A 136 21.64 -6.88 8.94
C LYS A 136 22.57 -8.11 8.75
N MET A 137 23.59 -7.99 7.89
CA MET A 137 24.57 -9.05 7.69
C MET A 137 25.43 -9.35 8.93
N ASP A 138 25.35 -8.49 9.96
CA ASP A 138 26.09 -8.57 11.22
C ASP A 138 25.38 -9.36 12.32
N ILE A 139 24.13 -9.78 12.13
CA ILE A 139 23.37 -10.49 13.17
C ILE A 139 23.58 -12.02 13.09
N ILE A 140 23.42 -12.68 14.22
CA ILE A 140 23.53 -14.15 14.32
C ILE A 140 22.44 -14.81 13.46
N GLY A 141 22.85 -15.72 12.58
CA GLY A 141 21.98 -16.42 11.63
C GLY A 141 21.82 -15.69 10.28
N ALA A 142 22.58 -14.62 10.02
CA ALA A 142 22.58 -13.94 8.74
C ALA A 142 23.04 -14.86 7.60
N ASN A 143 22.24 -14.99 6.53
CA ASN A 143 22.54 -15.80 5.37
C ASN A 143 22.06 -15.17 4.08
N PHE A 144 22.96 -14.46 3.40
CA PHE A 144 22.70 -13.79 2.13
C PHE A 144 22.14 -14.73 1.04
N TYR A 145 22.76 -15.89 0.88
CA TYR A 145 22.41 -16.83 -0.19
C TYR A 145 21.03 -17.44 -0.01
N ASN A 146 20.65 -17.70 1.25
CA ASN A 146 19.30 -18.15 1.57
C ASN A 146 18.25 -17.09 1.24
N VAL A 147 18.53 -15.80 1.52
CA VAL A 147 17.62 -14.71 1.17
C VAL A 147 17.41 -14.62 -0.35
N VAL A 148 18.50 -14.69 -1.13
CA VAL A 148 18.41 -14.70 -2.60
C VAL A 148 17.60 -15.90 -3.11
N LYS A 149 17.79 -17.08 -2.50
CA LYS A 149 16.97 -18.25 -2.82
C LYS A 149 15.49 -18.03 -2.49
N MET A 150 15.19 -17.51 -1.29
CA MET A 150 13.81 -17.21 -0.90
C MET A 150 13.14 -16.19 -1.84
N MET A 151 13.88 -15.20 -2.33
CA MET A 151 13.37 -14.26 -3.32
C MET A 151 12.95 -14.96 -4.62
N LYS A 152 13.75 -15.92 -5.10
CA LYS A 152 13.42 -16.73 -6.27
C LYS A 152 12.21 -17.63 -6.02
N ASP A 153 12.20 -18.35 -4.90
CA ASP A 153 11.22 -19.37 -4.59
C ASP A 153 9.84 -18.78 -4.20
N ARG A 154 9.81 -17.70 -3.38
CA ARG A 154 8.58 -17.13 -2.83
C ARG A 154 8.05 -15.92 -3.60
N LEU A 155 8.96 -15.09 -4.15
CA LEU A 155 8.56 -13.89 -4.86
C LEU A 155 8.54 -14.07 -6.39
N GLY A 156 9.04 -15.20 -6.89
CA GLY A 156 9.23 -15.44 -8.34
C GLY A 156 10.18 -14.41 -8.97
N ALA A 157 11.05 -13.79 -8.18
CA ALA A 157 11.93 -12.74 -8.62
C ALA A 157 13.18 -13.31 -9.31
N ASN A 158 13.57 -12.75 -10.45
CA ASN A 158 14.88 -12.99 -11.01
C ASN A 158 15.94 -12.19 -10.23
N ALA A 159 16.22 -12.67 -9.01
CA ALA A 159 17.18 -12.04 -8.09
C ALA A 159 18.61 -12.36 -8.54
N VAL A 160 19.33 -11.32 -8.94
CA VAL A 160 20.69 -11.41 -9.48
C VAL A 160 21.64 -10.69 -8.53
N PRO A 161 22.46 -11.43 -7.75
CA PRO A 161 23.50 -10.83 -6.93
C PRO A 161 24.50 -10.06 -7.81
N ILE A 162 24.69 -8.78 -7.48
CA ILE A 162 25.77 -7.95 -8.05
C ILE A 162 26.89 -7.74 -7.04
N GLN A 163 26.68 -8.20 -5.81
CA GLN A 163 27.65 -8.20 -4.73
C GLN A 163 27.59 -9.52 -3.96
N LEU A 164 28.70 -9.93 -3.37
CA LEU A 164 28.76 -11.03 -2.42
C LEU A 164 29.33 -10.57 -1.09
N PRO A 165 28.77 -10.99 0.06
CA PRO A 165 29.29 -10.60 1.37
C PRO A 165 30.67 -11.25 1.66
N ILE A 166 31.57 -10.48 2.28
CA ILE A 166 32.84 -10.97 2.84
C ILE A 166 32.66 -11.18 4.34
N GLY A 167 32.53 -12.43 4.74
CA GLY A 167 32.17 -12.82 6.10
C GLY A 167 30.66 -12.66 6.37
N THR A 168 30.23 -13.13 7.53
CA THR A 168 28.86 -13.05 8.03
C THR A 168 28.89 -12.81 9.54
N GLU A 169 27.78 -12.32 10.10
CA GLU A 169 27.68 -12.05 11.53
C GLU A 169 28.77 -11.08 12.01
N ALA A 170 29.47 -11.42 13.09
CA ALA A 170 30.56 -10.59 13.64
C ALA A 170 31.75 -10.40 12.67
N ASP A 171 31.92 -11.34 11.73
CA ASP A 171 33.02 -11.34 10.75
C ASP A 171 32.66 -10.58 9.45
N PHE A 172 31.44 -10.04 9.34
CA PHE A 172 31.06 -9.25 8.18
C PHE A 172 31.90 -7.96 8.10
N ARG A 173 32.77 -7.88 7.11
CA ARG A 173 33.74 -6.79 6.95
C ARG A 173 33.61 -6.01 5.63
N GLY A 174 32.82 -6.50 4.66
CA GLY A 174 32.70 -5.84 3.36
C GLY A 174 31.98 -6.70 2.35
N MET A 175 32.12 -6.34 1.09
CA MET A 175 31.51 -7.06 -0.04
C MET A 175 32.44 -7.14 -1.23
N ILE A 176 32.21 -8.14 -2.08
CA ILE A 176 32.84 -8.27 -3.39
C ILE A 176 31.88 -7.64 -4.39
N ASP A 177 32.34 -6.70 -5.17
CA ASP A 177 31.64 -6.18 -6.35
C ASP A 177 31.90 -7.11 -7.53
N LEU A 178 30.87 -7.79 -8.01
CA LEU A 178 30.94 -8.76 -9.13
C LEU A 178 31.12 -8.07 -10.49
N ILE A 179 30.83 -6.78 -10.61
CA ILE A 179 31.02 -6.04 -11.86
C ILE A 179 32.50 -5.71 -12.04
N THR A 180 33.13 -5.19 -11.01
CA THR A 180 34.55 -4.80 -11.05
C THR A 180 35.51 -5.92 -10.65
N MET A 181 35.01 -6.99 -10.04
CA MET A 181 35.79 -8.10 -9.44
C MET A 181 36.82 -7.60 -8.43
N LYS A 182 36.38 -6.71 -7.55
CA LYS A 182 37.14 -6.16 -6.44
C LYS A 182 36.39 -6.31 -5.13
N ALA A 183 37.14 -6.35 -4.04
CA ALA A 183 36.59 -6.36 -2.69
C ALA A 183 36.58 -4.95 -2.11
N GLU A 184 35.40 -4.53 -1.57
CA GLU A 184 35.26 -3.31 -0.79
C GLU A 184 35.23 -3.67 0.70
N VAL A 185 36.32 -3.35 1.42
CA VAL A 185 36.53 -3.73 2.82
C VAL A 185 36.49 -2.50 3.71
N TYR A 186 35.72 -2.59 4.80
CA TYR A 186 35.56 -1.51 5.79
C TYR A 186 36.52 -1.71 6.95
N TYR A 187 37.32 -0.69 7.24
CA TYR A 187 38.35 -0.68 8.30
C TYR A 187 37.97 0.15 9.52
N ASP A 188 36.86 0.88 9.45
CA ASP A 188 36.29 1.65 10.56
C ASP A 188 34.85 1.27 10.88
N ASN A 189 34.34 1.79 11.99
CA ASN A 189 32.95 1.62 12.38
C ASN A 189 32.01 2.71 11.82
N ASP A 190 32.60 3.79 11.28
CA ASP A 190 31.86 4.92 10.73
C ASP A 190 31.56 4.73 9.24
N GLY A 191 32.08 3.67 8.62
CA GLY A 191 31.89 3.37 7.20
C GLY A 191 32.53 4.39 6.27
N LYS A 192 33.62 5.05 6.70
CA LYS A 192 34.35 6.07 5.93
C LYS A 192 35.66 5.57 5.36
N ASP A 193 36.36 4.67 6.06
CA ASP A 193 37.58 4.02 5.58
C ASP A 193 37.22 2.75 4.80
N ILE A 194 36.88 2.93 3.52
CA ILE A 194 36.58 1.87 2.57
C ILE A 194 37.82 1.68 1.68
N ARG A 195 38.36 0.46 1.65
CA ARG A 195 39.49 0.13 0.80
C ARG A 195 39.09 -0.87 -0.26
N ILE A 196 39.55 -0.59 -1.48
CA ILE A 196 39.36 -1.49 -2.62
C ILE A 196 40.56 -2.42 -2.65
N GLU A 197 40.31 -3.71 -2.51
CA GLU A 197 41.33 -4.76 -2.42
C GLU A 197 41.06 -5.87 -3.44
N ASP A 198 41.99 -6.80 -3.54
CA ASP A 198 41.77 -8.02 -4.30
C ASP A 198 40.82 -8.96 -3.55
N ILE A 199 40.07 -9.75 -4.31
CA ILE A 199 39.13 -10.72 -3.73
C ILE A 199 39.88 -11.70 -2.84
N PRO A 200 39.41 -12.02 -1.62
CA PRO A 200 40.01 -13.07 -0.79
C PRO A 200 40.16 -14.39 -1.54
N ALA A 201 41.30 -15.02 -1.43
CA ALA A 201 41.63 -16.19 -2.23
C ALA A 201 40.64 -17.35 -2.13
N ASP A 202 40.01 -17.51 -0.96
CA ASP A 202 38.96 -18.51 -0.68
C ASP A 202 37.60 -18.17 -1.30
N MET A 203 37.43 -16.96 -1.85
CA MET A 203 36.18 -16.48 -2.45
C MET A 203 36.27 -16.26 -3.96
N VAL A 204 37.46 -16.38 -4.57
CA VAL A 204 37.66 -16.11 -6.00
C VAL A 204 36.77 -16.99 -6.88
N GLU A 205 36.84 -18.33 -6.68
CA GLU A 205 36.04 -19.28 -7.45
C GLU A 205 34.53 -18.98 -7.37
N LYS A 206 34.07 -18.71 -6.18
CA LYS A 206 32.66 -18.36 -5.96
C LYS A 206 32.28 -17.01 -6.60
N ALA A 207 33.17 -16.03 -6.56
CA ALA A 207 32.93 -14.74 -7.21
C ALA A 207 32.86 -14.88 -8.74
N GLU A 208 33.72 -15.73 -9.32
CA GLU A 208 33.69 -16.04 -10.75
C GLU A 208 32.39 -16.76 -11.16
N GLU A 209 31.94 -17.74 -10.37
CA GLU A 209 30.66 -18.43 -10.59
C GLU A 209 29.48 -17.43 -10.61
N TYR A 210 29.39 -16.57 -9.58
CA TYR A 210 28.31 -15.60 -9.47
C TYR A 210 28.41 -14.47 -10.52
N ARG A 211 29.62 -14.08 -10.91
CA ARG A 211 29.83 -13.15 -12.02
C ARG A 211 29.32 -13.74 -13.34
N THR A 212 29.64 -14.99 -13.63
CA THR A 212 29.15 -15.69 -14.82
C THR A 212 27.63 -15.72 -14.83
N ALA A 213 26.99 -16.14 -13.75
CA ALA A 213 25.54 -16.14 -13.62
C ALA A 213 24.93 -14.73 -13.78
N MET A 214 25.59 -13.70 -13.27
CA MET A 214 25.15 -12.30 -13.45
C MET A 214 25.23 -11.86 -14.91
N ILE A 215 26.31 -12.18 -15.63
CA ILE A 215 26.49 -11.87 -17.06
C ILE A 215 25.45 -12.62 -17.90
N GLU A 216 25.19 -13.89 -17.61
CA GLU A 216 24.16 -14.68 -18.28
C GLU A 216 22.77 -14.05 -18.10
N ALA A 217 22.39 -13.68 -16.88
CA ALA A 217 21.14 -13.01 -16.59
C ALA A 217 21.04 -11.64 -17.30
N ALA A 218 22.15 -10.91 -17.42
CA ALA A 218 22.21 -9.64 -18.16
C ALA A 218 22.09 -9.86 -19.68
N ALA A 219 22.70 -10.91 -20.21
CA ALA A 219 22.62 -11.27 -21.61
C ALA A 219 21.21 -11.72 -22.02
N ASP A 220 20.48 -12.40 -21.16
CA ASP A 220 19.09 -12.82 -21.41
C ASP A 220 18.14 -11.64 -21.74
N VAL A 221 18.46 -10.43 -21.31
CA VAL A 221 17.65 -9.22 -21.48
C VAL A 221 18.23 -8.23 -22.52
N ASP A 222 19.40 -8.52 -23.07
CA ASP A 222 20.09 -7.69 -24.05
C ASP A 222 20.72 -8.51 -25.16
N GLU A 223 20.09 -8.49 -26.36
CA GLU A 223 20.50 -9.28 -27.53
C GLU A 223 21.93 -8.98 -27.96
N GLU A 224 22.39 -7.73 -27.92
CA GLU A 224 23.75 -7.35 -28.32
C GLU A 224 24.78 -7.96 -27.36
N LEU A 225 24.49 -7.89 -26.04
CA LEU A 225 25.34 -8.51 -25.02
C LEU A 225 25.35 -10.05 -25.18
N MET A 226 24.18 -10.65 -25.49
CA MET A 226 24.07 -12.09 -25.71
C MET A 226 24.92 -12.56 -26.88
N GLU A 227 24.87 -11.86 -28.04
CA GLU A 227 25.65 -12.18 -29.22
C GLU A 227 27.17 -12.14 -28.93
N ARG A 228 27.62 -11.10 -28.26
CA ARG A 228 29.03 -10.93 -27.87
C ARG A 228 29.49 -11.99 -26.86
N TYR A 229 28.67 -12.27 -25.85
CA TYR A 229 28.97 -13.29 -24.84
C TYR A 229 29.08 -14.69 -25.45
N LEU A 230 28.13 -15.09 -26.31
CA LEU A 230 28.17 -16.37 -27.03
C LEU A 230 29.29 -16.44 -28.07
N GLY A 231 29.67 -15.31 -28.66
CA GLY A 231 30.82 -15.17 -29.55
C GLY A 231 32.18 -15.32 -28.87
N GLY A 232 32.20 -15.37 -27.52
CA GLY A 232 33.44 -15.45 -26.74
C GLY A 232 34.22 -14.14 -26.71
N GLU A 233 33.58 -13.01 -27.00
CA GLU A 233 34.18 -11.68 -26.88
C GLU A 233 34.25 -11.26 -25.42
N GLU A 234 35.24 -10.45 -25.08
CA GLU A 234 35.34 -9.84 -23.76
C GLU A 234 34.23 -8.83 -23.56
N VAL A 235 33.42 -9.02 -22.53
CA VAL A 235 32.31 -8.13 -22.17
C VAL A 235 32.81 -7.06 -21.20
N SER A 236 32.63 -5.78 -21.54
CA SER A 236 33.06 -4.68 -20.67
C SER A 236 32.11 -4.52 -19.47
N ASN A 237 32.65 -3.95 -18.36
CA ASN A 237 31.84 -3.64 -17.19
C ASN A 237 30.71 -2.63 -17.52
N GLU A 238 30.96 -1.71 -18.47
CA GLU A 238 29.95 -0.76 -18.93
C GLU A 238 28.76 -1.45 -19.65
N ASP A 239 29.04 -2.45 -20.49
CA ASP A 239 28.01 -3.22 -21.17
C ASP A 239 27.19 -4.04 -20.18
N ILE A 240 27.84 -4.66 -19.20
CA ILE A 240 27.15 -5.38 -18.11
C ILE A 240 26.22 -4.42 -17.35
N MET A 241 26.71 -3.25 -16.95
CA MET A 241 25.92 -2.26 -16.23
C MET A 241 24.70 -1.77 -17.04
N LYS A 242 24.88 -1.52 -18.33
CA LYS A 242 23.77 -1.11 -19.24
C LYS A 242 22.70 -2.20 -19.33
N ALA A 243 23.12 -3.44 -19.53
CA ALA A 243 22.19 -4.58 -19.62
C ALA A 243 21.44 -4.83 -18.30
N LEU A 244 22.14 -4.82 -17.16
CA LEU A 244 21.53 -4.91 -15.84
C LEU A 244 20.53 -3.79 -15.59
N ARG A 245 20.88 -2.54 -15.94
CA ARG A 245 19.96 -1.41 -15.85
C ARG A 245 18.72 -1.60 -16.72
N LYS A 246 18.90 -2.01 -17.99
CA LYS A 246 17.80 -2.30 -18.90
C LYS A 246 16.85 -3.36 -18.36
N GLY A 247 17.41 -4.47 -17.87
CA GLY A 247 16.63 -5.56 -17.27
C GLY A 247 15.93 -5.14 -15.96
N THR A 248 16.56 -4.27 -15.15
CA THR A 248 15.96 -3.73 -13.93
C THR A 248 14.77 -2.83 -14.25
N ILE A 249 14.92 -1.89 -15.17
CA ILE A 249 13.84 -0.98 -15.60
C ILE A 249 12.67 -1.76 -16.23
N ALA A 250 12.95 -2.84 -16.96
CA ALA A 250 11.95 -3.72 -17.53
C ALA A 250 11.31 -4.71 -16.52
N ASN A 251 11.69 -4.66 -15.25
CA ASN A 251 11.26 -5.61 -14.20
C ASN A 251 11.61 -7.08 -14.50
N GLN A 252 12.63 -7.34 -15.32
CA GLN A 252 13.11 -8.67 -15.67
C GLN A 252 14.25 -9.16 -14.78
N ILE A 253 15.01 -8.23 -14.18
CA ILE A 253 16.10 -8.48 -13.24
C ILE A 253 15.87 -7.68 -11.97
N VAL A 254 16.24 -8.27 -10.85
CA VAL A 254 16.32 -7.58 -9.55
C VAL A 254 17.76 -7.66 -9.05
N PRO A 255 18.56 -6.61 -9.21
CA PRO A 255 19.92 -6.57 -8.64
C PRO A 255 19.88 -6.72 -7.12
N VAL A 256 20.73 -7.56 -6.56
CA VAL A 256 20.80 -7.79 -5.12
C VAL A 256 22.16 -7.30 -4.59
N VAL A 257 22.09 -6.44 -3.59
CA VAL A 257 23.23 -5.90 -2.84
C VAL A 257 23.10 -6.28 -1.36
N CYS A 258 24.17 -6.18 -0.60
CA CYS A 258 24.19 -6.55 0.81
C CYS A 258 24.89 -5.53 1.70
N GLY A 259 24.59 -5.58 3.00
CA GLY A 259 25.24 -4.73 3.98
C GLY A 259 24.65 -4.82 5.38
N THR A 260 25.07 -3.93 6.24
CA THR A 260 24.51 -3.71 7.56
C THR A 260 24.44 -2.21 7.84
N SER A 261 23.24 -1.64 7.69
CA SER A 261 23.01 -0.21 7.87
C SER A 261 23.36 0.23 9.28
N TYR A 262 23.03 -0.56 10.29
CA TYR A 262 23.36 -0.26 11.69
C TYR A 262 24.86 -0.13 11.94
N ARG A 263 25.68 -0.94 11.27
CA ARG A 263 27.15 -0.91 11.36
C ARG A 263 27.82 -0.04 10.28
N ASN A 264 27.04 0.77 9.56
CA ASN A 264 27.54 1.69 8.54
C ASN A 264 28.32 1.02 7.39
N LYS A 265 28.00 -0.21 7.02
CA LYS A 265 28.66 -0.94 5.94
C LYS A 265 27.67 -1.28 4.82
N GLY A 266 28.01 -0.97 3.56
CA GLY A 266 27.23 -1.29 2.38
C GLY A 266 26.22 -0.21 1.95
N VAL A 267 26.15 0.93 2.61
CA VAL A 267 25.19 2.01 2.27
C VAL A 267 25.66 2.82 1.06
N GLN A 268 26.95 3.12 0.93
CA GLN A 268 27.49 3.83 -0.24
C GLN A 268 27.37 2.97 -1.51
N PRO A 269 27.71 1.65 -1.51
CA PRO A 269 27.41 0.77 -2.63
C PRO A 269 25.91 0.69 -2.98
N LEU A 270 25.01 0.70 -1.97
CA LEU A 270 23.57 0.80 -2.21
C LEU A 270 23.21 2.10 -2.93
N LEU A 271 23.74 3.25 -2.51
CA LEU A 271 23.55 4.54 -3.17
C LEU A 271 24.05 4.53 -4.62
N ASN A 272 25.19 3.87 -4.88
CA ASN A 272 25.68 3.67 -6.24
C ASN A 272 24.71 2.82 -7.06
N ALA A 273 24.22 1.71 -6.53
CA ALA A 273 23.25 0.85 -7.20
C ALA A 273 21.94 1.58 -7.50
N ILE A 274 21.44 2.44 -6.61
CA ILE A 274 20.26 3.29 -6.84
C ILE A 274 20.48 4.20 -8.07
N VAL A 275 21.61 4.86 -8.15
CA VAL A 275 21.95 5.75 -9.27
C VAL A 275 22.14 4.99 -10.57
N ASP A 276 22.83 3.85 -10.51
CA ASP A 276 23.24 3.10 -11.68
C ASP A 276 22.10 2.25 -12.29
N PHE A 277 21.22 1.66 -11.49
CA PHE A 277 20.23 0.68 -11.95
C PHE A 277 18.78 1.15 -11.89
N LEU A 278 18.39 2.04 -10.96
CA LEU A 278 17.01 2.51 -10.92
C LEU A 278 16.72 3.58 -11.98
N PRO A 279 15.47 3.65 -12.47
CA PRO A 279 15.10 4.57 -13.53
C PRO A 279 15.09 6.03 -13.10
N SER A 280 15.27 6.91 -14.08
CA SER A 280 14.88 8.32 -14.02
C SER A 280 13.40 8.47 -14.42
N PRO A 281 12.77 9.64 -14.20
CA PRO A 281 11.42 9.90 -14.70
C PRO A 281 11.26 9.79 -16.23
N LEU A 282 12.35 9.80 -16.98
CA LEU A 282 12.36 9.64 -18.44
C LEU A 282 12.45 8.18 -18.90
N ASP A 283 12.90 7.28 -18.02
CA ASP A 283 13.06 5.86 -18.34
C ASP A 283 11.77 5.05 -18.11
N VAL A 284 10.83 5.61 -17.34
CA VAL A 284 9.54 4.97 -17.07
C VAL A 284 8.53 5.29 -18.17
N PRO A 285 7.55 4.39 -18.44
CA PRO A 285 6.51 4.67 -19.41
C PRO A 285 5.76 5.99 -19.09
N PRO A 286 5.33 6.74 -20.11
CA PRO A 286 4.46 7.89 -19.92
C PRO A 286 3.25 7.54 -19.07
N ALA A 287 2.88 8.40 -18.12
CA ALA A 287 1.69 8.17 -17.32
C ALA A 287 0.44 8.21 -18.23
N GLU A 288 -0.39 7.19 -18.10
CA GLU A 288 -1.65 7.08 -18.84
C GLU A 288 -2.78 7.60 -17.97
N GLY A 289 -3.70 8.32 -18.60
CA GLY A 289 -4.95 8.77 -18.02
C GLY A 289 -6.07 8.63 -19.04
N THR A 290 -7.29 8.91 -18.60
CA THR A 290 -8.46 8.94 -19.47
C THR A 290 -9.00 10.37 -19.61
N SER A 291 -9.67 10.67 -20.69
CA SER A 291 -10.50 11.87 -20.78
C SER A 291 -11.56 11.85 -19.67
N VAL A 292 -12.06 13.01 -19.26
CA VAL A 292 -13.06 13.12 -18.17
C VAL A 292 -14.34 12.34 -18.45
N ASP A 293 -14.67 12.16 -19.74
CA ASP A 293 -15.80 11.33 -20.19
C ASP A 293 -15.47 9.83 -20.34
N GLY A 294 -14.21 9.44 -20.07
CA GLY A 294 -13.75 8.06 -20.12
C GLY A 294 -13.60 7.45 -21.53
N THR A 295 -13.68 8.26 -22.58
CA THR A 295 -13.74 7.76 -23.97
C THR A 295 -12.36 7.59 -24.60
N GLU A 296 -11.35 8.35 -24.19
CA GLU A 296 -10.02 8.38 -24.78
C GLU A 296 -8.92 8.15 -23.73
N ILE A 297 -7.89 7.39 -24.13
CA ILE A 297 -6.66 7.24 -23.32
C ILE A 297 -5.71 8.37 -23.70
N ILE A 298 -5.27 9.13 -22.72
CA ILE A 298 -4.35 10.25 -22.88
C ILE A 298 -3.02 9.87 -22.22
N LYS A 299 -1.92 9.96 -22.98
CA LYS A 299 -0.55 9.74 -22.48
C LYS A 299 0.12 11.08 -22.17
N THR A 300 0.75 11.17 -21.01
CA THR A 300 1.45 12.37 -20.57
C THR A 300 2.95 12.18 -20.77
N GLU A 301 3.61 13.09 -21.47
CA GLU A 301 5.06 13.08 -21.61
C GLU A 301 5.72 13.86 -20.46
N CYS A 302 6.77 13.31 -19.87
CA CYS A 302 7.51 13.96 -18.77
C CYS A 302 8.38 15.10 -19.31
N ARG A 303 7.74 16.22 -19.65
CA ARG A 303 8.36 17.44 -20.19
C ARG A 303 7.74 18.68 -19.57
N ASP A 304 8.56 19.70 -19.32
CA ASP A 304 8.13 20.97 -18.69
C ASP A 304 7.21 21.82 -19.59
N ASP A 305 7.32 21.68 -20.92
CA ASP A 305 6.54 22.40 -21.91
C ASP A 305 5.23 21.71 -22.32
N ALA A 306 4.95 20.52 -21.78
CA ALA A 306 3.70 19.81 -21.97
C ALA A 306 2.56 20.38 -21.09
N PRO A 307 1.28 20.10 -21.38
CA PRO A 307 0.19 20.45 -20.49
C PRO A 307 0.40 19.88 -19.09
N PHE A 308 0.10 20.68 -18.06
CA PHE A 308 0.29 20.25 -16.67
C PHE A 308 -0.63 19.09 -16.29
N ALA A 309 -0.04 18.05 -15.70
CA ALA A 309 -0.76 16.95 -15.09
C ALA A 309 0.01 16.41 -13.87
N ALA A 310 -0.69 16.23 -12.77
CA ALA A 310 -0.15 15.75 -11.52
C ALA A 310 -1.17 14.91 -10.74
N LEU A 311 -0.69 14.00 -9.91
CA LEU A 311 -1.50 13.20 -9.00
C LEU A 311 -1.27 13.66 -7.56
N ALA A 312 -2.34 14.02 -6.87
CA ALA A 312 -2.34 14.25 -5.43
C ALA A 312 -2.37 12.89 -4.71
N PHE A 313 -1.27 12.49 -4.09
CA PHE A 313 -1.16 11.14 -3.53
C PHE A 313 -1.22 11.08 -2.00
N LYS A 314 -1.03 12.22 -1.32
CA LYS A 314 -1.07 12.30 0.14
C LYS A 314 -1.55 13.66 0.62
N ILE A 315 -2.40 13.64 1.64
CA ILE A 315 -2.86 14.83 2.36
C ILE A 315 -2.32 14.78 3.79
N VAL A 316 -1.90 15.92 4.31
CA VAL A 316 -1.47 16.06 5.71
C VAL A 316 -2.11 17.32 6.29
N ALA A 317 -2.71 17.22 7.47
CA ALA A 317 -3.17 18.39 8.22
C ALA A 317 -1.96 19.09 8.87
N ASP A 318 -1.78 20.34 8.52
CA ASP A 318 -0.68 21.14 9.00
C ASP A 318 -1.19 22.25 9.91
N PRO A 319 -0.59 22.44 11.11
CA PRO A 319 -1.06 23.45 12.07
C PRO A 319 -0.97 24.89 11.53
N PHE A 320 -0.06 25.17 10.60
CA PHE A 320 0.22 26.51 10.11
C PHE A 320 -0.42 26.81 8.76
N VAL A 321 -0.42 25.83 7.85
CA VAL A 321 -0.90 25.97 6.47
C VAL A 321 -2.32 25.41 6.31
N GLY A 322 -2.79 24.62 7.26
CA GLY A 322 -4.04 23.88 7.23
C GLY A 322 -3.89 22.56 6.46
N LYS A 323 -4.31 22.51 5.21
CA LYS A 323 -4.21 21.31 4.36
C LYS A 323 -2.98 21.41 3.46
N LEU A 324 -2.09 20.44 3.60
CA LEU A 324 -0.91 20.29 2.77
C LEU A 324 -1.10 19.08 1.85
N THR A 325 -1.07 19.31 0.54
CA THR A 325 -1.28 18.28 -0.49
C THR A 325 0.04 17.91 -1.13
N PHE A 326 0.47 16.66 -0.99
CA PHE A 326 1.63 16.11 -1.69
C PHE A 326 1.21 15.64 -3.08
N PHE A 327 1.97 15.99 -4.09
CA PHE A 327 1.68 15.68 -5.47
C PHE A 327 2.92 15.28 -6.26
N ARG A 328 2.74 14.44 -7.27
CA ARG A 328 3.73 14.08 -8.27
C ARG A 328 3.35 14.75 -9.58
N VAL A 329 4.28 15.51 -10.16
CA VAL A 329 4.12 16.08 -11.50
C VAL A 329 4.54 15.07 -12.55
N TYR A 330 3.63 14.70 -13.44
CA TYR A 330 3.90 13.79 -14.56
C TYR A 330 4.23 14.56 -15.84
N SER A 331 3.64 15.73 -16.05
CA SER A 331 3.91 16.59 -17.19
C SER A 331 3.70 18.07 -16.86
N GLY A 332 4.34 18.94 -17.59
CA GLY A 332 4.18 20.39 -17.48
C GLY A 332 4.82 20.99 -16.23
N THR A 333 4.46 22.24 -15.96
CA THR A 333 4.99 23.04 -14.86
C THR A 333 3.85 23.70 -14.09
N LEU A 334 3.88 23.65 -12.76
CA LEU A 334 2.95 24.34 -11.87
C LEU A 334 3.65 25.48 -11.16
N GLN A 335 3.09 26.68 -11.24
CA GLN A 335 3.62 27.87 -10.55
C GLN A 335 2.95 28.11 -9.21
N SER A 336 3.71 28.53 -8.22
CA SER A 336 3.18 29.02 -6.95
C SER A 336 2.23 30.19 -7.15
N ASN A 337 1.19 30.28 -6.31
CA ASN A 337 0.16 31.33 -6.36
C ASN A 337 -0.64 31.39 -7.69
N SER A 338 -0.70 30.30 -8.42
CA SER A 338 -1.48 30.13 -9.64
C SER A 338 -2.85 29.45 -9.39
N TYR A 339 -3.42 28.88 -10.43
CA TYR A 339 -4.63 28.06 -10.37
C TYR A 339 -4.37 26.71 -11.01
N VAL A 340 -5.10 25.70 -10.52
CA VAL A 340 -5.08 24.34 -11.05
C VAL A 340 -6.53 23.83 -11.18
N TYR A 341 -6.76 22.95 -12.12
CA TYR A 341 -8.04 22.29 -12.29
C TYR A 341 -7.97 20.88 -11.67
N ASN A 342 -8.86 20.60 -10.72
CA ASN A 342 -9.06 19.26 -10.17
C ASN A 342 -10.06 18.53 -11.05
N ALA A 343 -9.57 17.68 -11.94
CA ALA A 343 -10.38 16.96 -12.90
C ALA A 343 -11.29 15.91 -12.25
N SER A 344 -10.86 15.32 -11.14
CA SER A 344 -11.65 14.31 -10.40
C SER A 344 -12.92 14.90 -9.78
N LYS A 345 -12.90 16.20 -9.45
CA LYS A 345 -14.04 16.90 -8.82
C LYS A 345 -14.66 17.98 -9.71
N GLY A 346 -14.10 18.23 -10.89
CA GLY A 346 -14.60 19.24 -11.80
C GLY A 346 -14.48 20.67 -11.25
N LYS A 347 -13.47 20.96 -10.40
CA LYS A 347 -13.35 22.25 -9.72
C LYS A 347 -11.99 22.89 -9.97
N ARG A 348 -12.01 24.23 -10.12
CA ARG A 348 -10.80 25.04 -10.18
C ARG A 348 -10.40 25.49 -8.78
N GLU A 349 -9.15 25.26 -8.41
CA GLU A 349 -8.62 25.61 -7.09
C GLU A 349 -7.42 26.54 -7.19
N ARG A 350 -7.23 27.39 -6.17
CA ARG A 350 -6.08 28.27 -6.08
C ARG A 350 -4.90 27.54 -5.44
N VAL A 351 -3.79 27.52 -6.13
CA VAL A 351 -2.50 27.01 -5.62
C VAL A 351 -1.89 28.05 -4.70
N GLY A 352 -1.52 27.66 -3.50
CA GLY A 352 -0.76 28.50 -2.58
C GLY A 352 0.75 28.40 -2.87
N LYS A 353 1.55 28.34 -1.81
CA LYS A 353 3.00 28.13 -1.92
C LYS A 353 3.30 26.68 -2.22
N ILE A 354 4.24 26.44 -3.12
CA ILE A 354 4.78 25.10 -3.39
C ILE A 354 6.03 24.93 -2.55
N THR A 355 6.18 23.78 -1.92
CA THR A 355 7.31 23.47 -1.02
C THR A 355 7.92 22.12 -1.36
N LEU A 356 9.24 22.04 -1.35
CA LEU A 356 9.96 20.78 -1.22
C LEU A 356 10.04 20.44 0.26
N ILE A 357 9.68 19.20 0.59
CA ILE A 357 9.67 18.72 1.97
C ILE A 357 10.90 17.85 2.21
N HIS A 358 11.55 18.09 3.33
CA HIS A 358 12.73 17.40 3.77
C HIS A 358 12.52 16.97 5.23
N ALA A 359 11.79 15.87 5.43
CA ALA A 359 11.33 15.45 6.76
C ALA A 359 10.59 16.59 7.51
N SER A 360 11.21 17.20 8.51
CA SER A 360 10.63 18.32 9.28
C SER A 360 10.88 19.71 8.68
N SER A 361 11.79 19.86 7.68
CA SER A 361 12.12 21.15 7.09
C SER A 361 11.39 21.37 5.75
N ARG A 362 11.10 22.65 5.42
CA ARG A 362 10.39 23.04 4.22
C ARG A 362 11.16 24.09 3.46
N THR A 363 11.30 23.91 2.15
CA THR A 363 11.90 24.90 1.26
C THR A 363 10.88 25.34 0.24
N GLU A 364 10.49 26.62 0.25
CA GLU A 364 9.59 27.19 -0.75
C GLU A 364 10.27 27.23 -2.12
N ILE A 365 9.52 26.82 -3.14
CA ILE A 365 9.97 26.90 -4.54
C ILE A 365 8.96 27.68 -5.38
N PRO A 366 9.41 28.45 -6.40
CA PRO A 366 8.51 29.24 -7.22
C PRO A 366 7.64 28.37 -8.13
N GLU A 367 8.15 27.24 -8.57
CA GLU A 367 7.48 26.34 -9.50
C GLU A 367 7.91 24.87 -9.29
N ALA A 368 7.01 23.95 -9.62
CA ALA A 368 7.27 22.51 -9.66
C ALA A 368 7.20 22.04 -11.11
N HIS A 369 8.14 21.20 -11.51
CA HIS A 369 8.36 20.74 -12.87
C HIS A 369 8.01 19.27 -13.07
N ALA A 370 7.87 18.83 -14.31
CA ALA A 370 7.71 17.41 -14.64
C ALA A 370 8.77 16.55 -13.92
N GLY A 371 8.33 15.41 -13.35
CA GLY A 371 9.17 14.53 -12.55
C GLY A 371 9.36 14.94 -11.09
N ASP A 372 8.85 16.09 -10.64
CA ASP A 372 8.96 16.51 -9.23
C ASP A 372 7.93 15.82 -8.33
N ILE A 373 8.36 15.59 -7.09
CA ILE A 373 7.51 15.30 -5.94
C ILE A 373 7.61 16.51 -5.02
N ALA A 374 6.48 17.17 -4.75
CA ALA A 374 6.41 18.37 -3.95
C ALA A 374 5.11 18.41 -3.12
N ALA A 375 5.00 19.40 -2.25
CA ALA A 375 3.77 19.66 -1.52
C ALA A 375 3.30 21.09 -1.75
N LEU A 376 1.99 21.29 -1.70
CA LEU A 376 1.39 22.61 -1.84
C LEU A 376 0.26 22.82 -0.82
N GLY A 377 0.14 24.07 -0.38
CA GLY A 377 -0.97 24.50 0.47
C GLY A 377 -2.05 25.22 -0.34
N GLY A 378 -3.23 25.33 0.26
CA GLY A 378 -4.31 26.15 -0.29
C GLY A 378 -5.39 25.40 -1.05
N LEU A 379 -5.22 24.15 -1.40
CA LEU A 379 -6.27 23.31 -1.99
C LEU A 379 -7.26 22.87 -0.91
N LYS A 380 -8.52 23.20 -1.08
CA LYS A 380 -9.59 22.93 -0.10
C LYS A 380 -10.32 21.63 -0.41
N GLU A 381 -10.61 21.41 -1.69
CA GLU A 381 -11.42 20.30 -2.17
C GLU A 381 -10.62 19.06 -2.54
N THR A 382 -9.37 19.26 -2.95
CA THR A 382 -8.50 18.16 -3.41
C THR A 382 -8.29 17.11 -2.33
N GLY A 383 -8.53 15.85 -2.68
CA GLY A 383 -8.32 14.66 -1.84
C GLY A 383 -7.16 13.80 -2.33
N THR A 384 -6.86 12.74 -1.59
CA THR A 384 -5.92 11.71 -2.01
C THR A 384 -6.46 10.96 -3.23
N GLY A 385 -5.65 10.82 -4.28
CA GLY A 385 -6.02 10.18 -5.55
C GLY A 385 -6.59 11.15 -6.59
N ASP A 386 -6.82 12.42 -6.26
CA ASP A 386 -7.32 13.39 -7.22
C ASP A 386 -6.26 13.78 -8.26
N THR A 387 -6.70 13.98 -9.50
CA THR A 387 -5.88 14.47 -10.59
C THR A 387 -5.95 15.98 -10.67
N LEU A 388 -4.79 16.62 -10.68
CA LEU A 388 -4.60 18.05 -10.88
C LEU A 388 -4.03 18.30 -12.28
N CYS A 389 -4.67 19.12 -13.09
CA CYS A 389 -4.25 19.32 -14.47
C CYS A 389 -4.53 20.75 -14.97
N ASP A 390 -4.14 21.02 -16.23
CA ASP A 390 -4.54 22.21 -16.96
C ASP A 390 -6.03 22.13 -17.34
N GLU A 391 -6.80 23.17 -17.04
CA GLU A 391 -8.24 23.26 -17.34
C GLU A 391 -8.56 23.10 -18.84
N LYS A 392 -7.61 23.45 -19.72
CA LYS A 392 -7.78 23.34 -21.19
C LYS A 392 -7.50 21.92 -21.72
N HIS A 393 -6.79 21.12 -20.94
CA HIS A 393 -6.40 19.76 -21.29
C HIS A 393 -6.75 18.81 -20.12
N PRO A 394 -8.05 18.68 -19.79
CA PRO A 394 -8.47 17.89 -18.64
C PRO A 394 -8.25 16.40 -18.90
N LEU A 395 -7.67 15.72 -17.92
CA LEU A 395 -7.49 14.26 -17.91
C LEU A 395 -7.66 13.73 -16.50
N LEU A 396 -7.97 12.45 -16.39
CA LEU A 396 -8.01 11.70 -15.15
C LEU A 396 -6.89 10.66 -15.18
N LEU A 397 -5.90 10.82 -14.32
CA LEU A 397 -4.89 9.79 -14.09
C LEU A 397 -5.55 8.61 -13.35
N GLU A 398 -4.99 7.42 -13.52
CA GLU A 398 -5.45 6.23 -12.82
C GLU A 398 -5.55 6.47 -11.31
N THR A 399 -6.71 6.21 -10.75
CA THR A 399 -6.98 6.40 -9.33
C THR A 399 -6.39 5.28 -8.48
N ILE A 400 -6.12 5.59 -7.22
CA ILE A 400 -5.67 4.61 -6.23
C ILE A 400 -6.93 3.89 -5.70
N GLU A 401 -6.95 2.57 -5.76
CA GLU A 401 -8.00 1.75 -5.14
C GLU A 401 -7.89 1.85 -3.61
N ILE A 402 -8.96 2.31 -2.97
CA ILE A 402 -9.03 2.47 -1.52
C ILE A 402 -9.74 1.25 -0.95
N PRO A 403 -9.07 0.39 -0.16
CA PRO A 403 -9.70 -0.76 0.47
C PRO A 403 -10.71 -0.32 1.53
N ASP A 404 -11.75 -1.11 1.69
CA ASP A 404 -12.72 -0.88 2.76
C ASP A 404 -12.12 -1.22 4.13
N PRO A 405 -12.44 -0.45 5.18
CA PRO A 405 -11.99 -0.72 6.54
C PRO A 405 -12.58 -2.03 7.06
N VAL A 406 -11.77 -2.79 7.83
CA VAL A 406 -12.15 -4.13 8.33
C VAL A 406 -12.58 -4.16 9.77
N ILE A 407 -12.16 -3.20 10.60
CA ILE A 407 -12.55 -3.13 12.01
C ILE A 407 -13.25 -1.82 12.35
N GLN A 408 -14.10 -1.86 13.37
CA GLN A 408 -14.85 -0.72 13.85
C GLN A 408 -14.73 -0.60 15.37
N VAL A 409 -14.70 0.65 15.85
CA VAL A 409 -14.64 1.00 17.27
C VAL A 409 -15.62 2.14 17.54
N ALA A 410 -16.37 2.03 18.63
CA ALA A 410 -17.18 3.15 19.11
C ALA A 410 -16.32 4.09 19.96
N ILE A 411 -16.41 5.39 19.70
CA ILE A 411 -15.74 6.42 20.49
C ILE A 411 -16.74 7.41 21.04
N GLU A 412 -16.57 7.78 22.30
CA GLU A 412 -17.42 8.73 22.98
C GLU A 412 -16.56 9.82 23.63
N PRO A 413 -16.83 11.11 23.39
CA PRO A 413 -16.12 12.19 24.06
C PRO A 413 -16.51 12.22 25.52
N LYS A 414 -15.57 12.51 26.42
CA LYS A 414 -15.84 12.60 27.86
C LYS A 414 -16.71 13.80 28.24
N THR A 415 -16.79 14.81 27.36
CA THR A 415 -17.57 16.05 27.62
C THR A 415 -18.37 16.46 26.40
N LYS A 416 -19.51 17.15 26.62
CA LYS A 416 -20.32 17.69 25.52
C LYS A 416 -19.55 18.69 24.63
N ALA A 417 -18.69 19.52 25.21
CA ALA A 417 -17.82 20.43 24.44
C ALA A 417 -16.78 19.68 23.58
N GLY A 418 -16.44 18.46 23.96
CA GLY A 418 -15.58 17.57 23.19
C GLY A 418 -16.22 17.02 21.91
N GLN A 419 -17.58 16.99 21.85
CA GLN A 419 -18.31 16.42 20.70
C GLN A 419 -18.01 17.18 19.41
N GLU A 420 -18.11 18.50 19.41
CA GLU A 420 -17.84 19.33 18.22
C GLU A 420 -16.36 19.25 17.82
N LYS A 421 -15.45 19.33 18.82
CA LYS A 421 -14.02 19.18 18.56
C LYS A 421 -13.68 17.81 17.97
N MET A 422 -14.30 16.75 18.50
CA MET A 422 -14.12 15.40 18.00
C MET A 422 -14.56 15.28 16.54
N GLY A 423 -15.74 15.81 16.18
CA GLY A 423 -16.23 15.79 14.80
C GLY A 423 -15.28 16.49 13.82
N LEU A 424 -14.76 17.68 14.19
CA LEU A 424 -13.79 18.41 13.39
C LEU A 424 -12.44 17.68 13.27
N ALA A 425 -11.97 17.07 14.34
CA ALA A 425 -10.73 16.31 14.35
C ALA A 425 -10.85 15.04 13.48
N LEU A 426 -11.95 14.29 13.62
CA LEU A 426 -12.22 13.09 12.82
C LEU A 426 -12.33 13.42 11.33
N ALA A 427 -12.97 14.53 10.98
CA ALA A 427 -13.06 14.97 9.58
C ALA A 427 -11.66 15.25 8.99
N LYS A 428 -10.77 15.91 9.75
CA LYS A 428 -9.39 16.14 9.31
C LYS A 428 -8.60 14.84 9.15
N LEU A 429 -8.75 13.89 10.09
CA LEU A 429 -8.10 12.59 10.01
C LEU A 429 -8.61 11.76 8.83
N ALA A 430 -9.92 11.84 8.52
CA ALA A 430 -10.49 11.20 7.34
C ALA A 430 -10.03 11.83 6.01
N ASP A 431 -9.74 13.12 6.01
CA ASP A 431 -9.14 13.81 4.85
C ASP A 431 -7.69 13.34 4.60
N GLU A 432 -6.94 13.02 5.66
CA GLU A 432 -5.56 12.53 5.56
C GLU A 432 -5.48 11.07 5.12
N ASP A 433 -6.35 10.24 5.70
CA ASP A 433 -6.36 8.80 5.48
C ASP A 433 -7.71 8.34 4.90
N PRO A 434 -7.76 8.03 3.61
CA PRO A 434 -9.00 7.60 2.96
C PRO A 434 -9.49 6.22 3.40
N THR A 435 -8.66 5.41 4.11
CA THR A 435 -9.07 4.13 4.69
C THR A 435 -9.70 4.28 6.06
N PHE A 436 -9.56 5.47 6.67
CA PHE A 436 -10.24 5.82 7.90
C PHE A 436 -11.61 6.41 7.59
N ARG A 437 -12.66 5.82 8.14
CA ARG A 437 -14.04 6.31 8.01
C ARG A 437 -14.65 6.59 9.36
N THR A 438 -15.52 7.59 9.42
CA THR A 438 -16.29 7.93 10.62
C THR A 438 -17.73 8.20 10.27
N PHE A 439 -18.64 7.70 11.09
CA PHE A 439 -20.08 7.97 10.96
C PHE A 439 -20.74 7.91 12.33
N THR A 440 -21.91 8.51 12.43
CA THR A 440 -22.75 8.38 13.63
C THR A 440 -23.82 7.33 13.39
N ASP A 441 -23.82 6.31 14.21
CA ASP A 441 -24.87 5.29 14.21
C ASP A 441 -26.21 5.96 14.58
N LYS A 442 -27.19 5.80 13.71
CA LYS A 442 -28.51 6.45 13.87
C LYS A 442 -29.33 5.82 14.98
N GLU A 443 -29.11 4.56 15.30
CA GLU A 443 -29.86 3.84 16.32
C GLU A 443 -29.27 4.08 17.72
N THR A 444 -27.96 4.00 17.83
CA THR A 444 -27.27 4.14 19.12
C THR A 444 -26.81 5.56 19.42
N GLY A 445 -26.76 6.44 18.42
CA GLY A 445 -26.21 7.78 18.52
C GLY A 445 -24.68 7.81 18.73
N GLN A 446 -24.01 6.65 18.71
CA GLN A 446 -22.58 6.53 18.91
C GLN A 446 -21.79 6.97 17.67
N THR A 447 -20.67 7.61 17.90
CA THR A 447 -19.72 7.88 16.82
C THR A 447 -18.87 6.62 16.63
N ILE A 448 -18.94 6.05 15.44
CA ILE A 448 -18.17 4.87 15.04
C ILE A 448 -17.01 5.32 14.16
N ILE A 449 -15.84 4.80 14.44
CA ILE A 449 -14.66 4.91 13.60
C ILE A 449 -14.28 3.55 13.06
N SER A 450 -13.89 3.52 11.80
CA SER A 450 -13.53 2.31 11.07
C SER A 450 -12.13 2.44 10.49
N GLY A 451 -11.34 1.37 10.53
CA GLY A 451 -9.96 1.36 10.06
C GLY A 451 -9.48 -0.02 9.62
N MET A 452 -8.24 -0.08 9.15
CA MET A 452 -7.64 -1.28 8.55
C MET A 452 -7.18 -2.31 9.59
N GLY A 453 -6.95 -1.90 10.85
CA GLY A 453 -6.49 -2.78 11.91
C GLY A 453 -6.53 -2.12 13.27
N GLU A 454 -6.21 -2.91 14.30
CA GLU A 454 -6.23 -2.46 15.70
C GLU A 454 -5.22 -1.33 15.94
N LEU A 455 -4.00 -1.51 15.44
CA LEU A 455 -2.95 -0.50 15.55
C LEU A 455 -3.31 0.81 14.83
N HIS A 456 -3.95 0.71 13.66
CA HIS A 456 -4.42 1.89 12.93
C HIS A 456 -5.40 2.71 13.78
N LEU A 457 -6.43 2.07 14.35
CA LEU A 457 -7.41 2.77 15.19
C LEU A 457 -6.83 3.28 16.51
N GLU A 458 -5.88 2.54 17.12
CA GLU A 458 -5.16 3.03 18.31
C GLU A 458 -4.41 4.33 18.02
N ILE A 459 -3.74 4.42 16.86
CA ILE A 459 -3.02 5.63 16.47
C ILE A 459 -3.98 6.79 16.20
N ILE A 460 -5.09 6.54 15.53
CA ILE A 460 -6.14 7.57 15.33
C ILE A 460 -6.64 8.11 16.67
N VAL A 461 -6.91 7.23 17.64
CA VAL A 461 -7.36 7.63 18.97
C VAL A 461 -6.26 8.41 19.72
N ASP A 462 -5.02 7.95 19.64
CA ASP A 462 -3.89 8.64 20.27
C ASP A 462 -3.67 10.04 19.66
N ARG A 463 -3.81 10.19 18.37
CA ARG A 463 -3.77 11.48 17.68
C ARG A 463 -4.92 12.40 18.11
N LEU A 464 -6.15 11.87 18.26
CA LEU A 464 -7.28 12.64 18.82
C LEU A 464 -6.95 13.22 20.18
N ILE A 465 -6.32 12.43 21.06
CA ILE A 465 -5.98 12.86 22.43
C ILE A 465 -4.83 13.86 22.41
N ARG A 466 -3.72 13.57 21.74
CA ARG A 466 -2.47 14.35 21.82
C ARG A 466 -2.45 15.57 20.89
N GLU A 467 -2.88 15.42 19.65
CA GLU A 467 -2.80 16.48 18.64
C GLU A 467 -4.03 17.41 18.71
N PHE A 468 -5.23 16.82 18.87
CA PHE A 468 -6.47 17.58 18.87
C PHE A 468 -7.02 17.89 20.26
N HIS A 469 -6.39 17.36 21.32
CA HIS A 469 -6.80 17.55 22.72
C HIS A 469 -8.26 17.17 22.97
N VAL A 470 -8.70 16.05 22.38
CA VAL A 470 -10.03 15.47 22.55
C VAL A 470 -9.92 14.23 23.44
N GLU A 471 -10.37 14.35 24.70
CA GLU A 471 -10.47 13.18 25.55
C GLU A 471 -11.70 12.35 25.18
N CYS A 472 -11.48 11.10 24.81
CA CYS A 472 -12.53 10.15 24.44
C CYS A 472 -12.40 8.82 25.18
N LYS A 473 -13.52 8.10 25.27
CA LYS A 473 -13.58 6.69 25.69
C LYS A 473 -13.70 5.84 24.44
N VAL A 474 -12.99 4.73 24.43
CA VAL A 474 -12.99 3.76 23.33
C VAL A 474 -13.79 2.53 23.75
N GLY A 475 -14.77 2.13 22.95
CA GLY A 475 -15.48 0.87 23.11
C GLY A 475 -14.68 -0.31 22.54
N ARG A 476 -15.20 -1.54 22.71
CA ARG A 476 -14.56 -2.71 22.07
C ARG A 476 -14.60 -2.57 20.56
N PRO A 477 -13.55 -3.01 19.85
CA PRO A 477 -13.57 -3.08 18.41
C PRO A 477 -14.75 -3.92 17.91
N GLN A 478 -15.47 -3.42 16.92
CA GLN A 478 -16.51 -4.19 16.26
C GLN A 478 -15.97 -4.75 14.95
N VAL A 479 -16.38 -5.99 14.65
CA VAL A 479 -16.00 -6.68 13.42
C VAL A 479 -16.99 -6.30 12.32
N ALA A 480 -16.51 -5.93 11.15
CA ALA A 480 -17.36 -5.70 9.98
C ALA A 480 -17.81 -7.05 9.41
N TYR A 481 -18.92 -7.57 9.93
CA TYR A 481 -19.57 -8.74 9.37
C TYR A 481 -20.21 -8.41 8.03
N ARG A 482 -20.40 -9.42 7.19
CA ARG A 482 -21.11 -9.32 5.92
C ARG A 482 -22.14 -10.45 5.82
N GLU A 483 -23.03 -10.32 4.86
CA GLU A 483 -23.99 -11.36 4.54
C GLU A 483 -23.80 -11.81 3.09
N THR A 484 -24.18 -13.04 2.79
CA THR A 484 -24.28 -13.51 1.41
C THR A 484 -25.46 -14.49 1.28
N ILE A 485 -25.87 -14.75 0.05
CA ILE A 485 -26.95 -15.69 -0.25
C ILE A 485 -26.37 -17.08 -0.49
N SER A 486 -27.08 -18.13 -0.03
CA SER A 486 -26.60 -19.51 -0.16
C SER A 486 -27.17 -20.25 -1.38
N ARG A 487 -28.24 -19.75 -2.00
CA ARG A 487 -28.90 -20.40 -3.14
C ARG A 487 -29.50 -19.38 -4.11
N THR A 488 -29.62 -19.80 -5.35
CA THR A 488 -30.26 -19.00 -6.40
C THR A 488 -31.76 -18.90 -6.16
N VAL A 489 -32.29 -17.69 -6.23
CA VAL A 489 -33.73 -17.40 -6.08
C VAL A 489 -34.15 -16.37 -7.10
N LYS A 490 -35.40 -16.52 -7.57
CA LYS A 490 -36.06 -15.53 -8.42
C LYS A 490 -37.03 -14.71 -7.58
N SER A 491 -36.95 -13.40 -7.67
CA SER A 491 -37.78 -12.49 -6.92
C SER A 491 -38.36 -11.38 -7.81
N GLU A 492 -39.56 -10.97 -7.47
CA GLU A 492 -40.31 -9.91 -8.15
C GLU A 492 -40.43 -8.70 -7.24
N GLY A 493 -40.02 -7.55 -7.72
CA GLY A 493 -40.24 -6.27 -7.07
C GLY A 493 -41.26 -5.45 -7.84
N ARG A 494 -42.33 -5.05 -7.15
CA ARG A 494 -43.39 -4.23 -7.74
C ARG A 494 -43.74 -3.09 -6.83
N TYR A 495 -43.51 -1.87 -7.31
CA TYR A 495 -43.86 -0.63 -6.61
C TYR A 495 -44.91 0.14 -7.41
N VAL A 496 -46.10 0.25 -6.84
CA VAL A 496 -47.19 1.00 -7.42
C VAL A 496 -47.76 1.96 -6.37
N ARG A 497 -47.74 3.23 -6.65
CA ARG A 497 -48.32 4.27 -5.78
C ARG A 497 -49.11 5.28 -6.59
N GLN A 498 -50.37 5.47 -6.24
CA GLN A 498 -51.21 6.52 -6.79
C GLN A 498 -51.51 7.56 -5.70
N THR A 499 -51.04 8.78 -5.88
CA THR A 499 -51.36 9.93 -5.01
C THR A 499 -51.72 11.09 -5.92
N GLY A 500 -53.01 11.31 -6.13
CA GLY A 500 -53.64 12.47 -6.76
C GLY A 500 -52.80 13.26 -7.78
N GLY A 501 -52.68 12.78 -9.03
CA GLY A 501 -51.88 13.36 -10.10
C GLY A 501 -51.13 12.28 -10.87
N HIS A 502 -49.83 12.43 -11.10
CA HIS A 502 -49.00 11.37 -11.68
C HIS A 502 -48.77 10.26 -10.66
N GLY A 503 -49.04 9.00 -11.05
CA GLY A 503 -48.72 7.80 -10.28
C GLY A 503 -47.22 7.49 -10.31
N GLN A 504 -46.80 6.47 -9.55
CA GLN A 504 -45.46 5.88 -9.63
C GLN A 504 -45.57 4.39 -9.91
N TYR A 505 -44.86 3.91 -10.91
CA TYR A 505 -44.86 2.52 -11.32
C TYR A 505 -43.46 2.02 -11.59
N GLY A 506 -43.08 0.96 -10.92
CA GLY A 506 -41.83 0.20 -11.15
C GLY A 506 -42.09 -1.28 -10.94
N HIS A 507 -41.68 -2.12 -11.91
CA HIS A 507 -41.82 -3.56 -11.83
C HIS A 507 -40.62 -4.25 -12.47
N CYS A 508 -39.91 -5.08 -11.72
CA CYS A 508 -38.78 -5.87 -12.20
C CYS A 508 -38.81 -7.29 -11.62
N VAL A 509 -38.34 -8.24 -12.41
CA VAL A 509 -38.16 -9.63 -12.02
C VAL A 509 -36.68 -9.93 -12.13
N VAL A 510 -36.06 -10.25 -11.00
CA VAL A 510 -34.61 -10.42 -10.88
C VAL A 510 -34.30 -11.80 -10.32
N GLU A 511 -33.36 -12.49 -10.90
CA GLU A 511 -32.75 -13.70 -10.36
C GLU A 511 -31.49 -13.33 -9.60
N PHE A 512 -31.42 -13.74 -8.35
CA PHE A 512 -30.24 -13.54 -7.51
C PHE A 512 -29.55 -14.88 -7.31
N SER A 513 -28.24 -14.94 -7.62
CA SER A 513 -27.43 -16.15 -7.46
C SER A 513 -26.14 -15.86 -6.68
N PRO A 514 -25.65 -16.81 -5.87
CA PRO A 514 -24.37 -16.65 -5.19
C PRO A 514 -23.21 -16.61 -6.20
N LEU A 515 -22.19 -15.86 -5.86
CA LEU A 515 -20.90 -15.82 -6.55
C LEU A 515 -19.81 -16.43 -5.67
N GLU A 516 -18.64 -16.63 -6.26
CA GLU A 516 -17.46 -17.04 -5.52
C GLU A 516 -17.05 -15.96 -4.48
N PRO A 517 -16.48 -16.38 -3.35
CA PRO A 517 -16.03 -15.44 -2.31
C PRO A 517 -15.11 -14.36 -2.86
N GLY A 518 -15.41 -13.10 -2.55
CA GLY A 518 -14.65 -11.94 -3.00
C GLY A 518 -15.03 -11.39 -4.38
N ALA A 519 -16.02 -11.97 -5.05
CA ALA A 519 -16.50 -11.49 -6.35
C ALA A 519 -17.34 -10.19 -6.24
N GLY A 520 -17.85 -9.89 -5.05
CA GLY A 520 -18.63 -8.68 -4.79
C GLY A 520 -20.02 -8.69 -5.40
N PHE A 521 -20.39 -7.65 -6.12
CA PHE A 521 -21.71 -7.51 -6.76
C PHE A 521 -21.59 -7.47 -8.27
N GLU A 522 -22.29 -8.38 -8.95
CA GLU A 522 -22.44 -8.38 -10.40
C GLU A 522 -23.88 -8.12 -10.82
N PHE A 523 -24.05 -7.37 -11.89
CA PHE A 523 -25.36 -7.11 -12.49
C PHE A 523 -25.36 -7.47 -13.97
N GLU A 524 -26.36 -8.25 -14.40
CA GLU A 524 -26.55 -8.65 -15.80
C GLU A 524 -27.99 -8.36 -16.23
N ASP A 525 -28.14 -7.74 -17.41
CA ASP A 525 -29.45 -7.54 -18.05
C ASP A 525 -29.71 -8.63 -19.12
N LYS A 526 -30.74 -9.41 -18.92
CA LYS A 526 -31.24 -10.43 -19.87
C LYS A 526 -32.67 -10.16 -20.32
N THR A 527 -33.16 -8.94 -20.19
CA THR A 527 -34.51 -8.59 -20.66
C THR A 527 -34.59 -8.68 -22.19
N VAL A 528 -35.73 -9.15 -22.68
CA VAL A 528 -35.98 -9.32 -24.11
C VAL A 528 -37.24 -8.51 -24.49
N GLY A 529 -37.24 -7.93 -25.70
CA GLY A 529 -38.42 -7.27 -26.24
C GLY A 529 -38.75 -5.88 -25.69
N GLY A 530 -37.80 -5.27 -24.93
CA GLY A 530 -38.00 -3.91 -24.42
C GLY A 530 -39.05 -3.80 -23.31
N VAL A 531 -39.26 -4.86 -22.55
CA VAL A 531 -40.23 -4.91 -21.42
C VAL A 531 -39.95 -3.86 -20.35
N ILE A 532 -38.68 -3.44 -20.22
CA ILE A 532 -38.24 -2.28 -19.45
C ILE A 532 -37.43 -1.37 -20.37
N PRO A 533 -37.76 -0.07 -20.45
CA PRO A 533 -36.95 0.92 -21.17
C PRO A 533 -35.50 0.95 -20.63
N LYS A 534 -34.53 1.02 -21.54
CA LYS A 534 -33.08 0.95 -21.18
C LYS A 534 -32.65 2.02 -20.21
N GLU A 535 -33.31 3.18 -20.21
CA GLU A 535 -33.05 4.29 -19.30
C GLU A 535 -33.30 3.96 -17.82
N TYR A 536 -34.17 2.96 -17.52
CA TYR A 536 -34.44 2.54 -16.14
C TYR A 536 -33.59 1.42 -15.61
N ILE A 537 -32.81 0.73 -16.48
CA ILE A 537 -31.93 -0.37 -16.08
C ILE A 537 -30.84 0.10 -15.09
N PRO A 538 -30.18 1.26 -15.28
CA PRO A 538 -29.24 1.79 -14.29
C PRO A 538 -29.89 2.06 -12.93
N ALA A 539 -31.14 2.49 -12.89
CA ALA A 539 -31.89 2.72 -11.66
C ALA A 539 -32.18 1.41 -10.90
N ILE A 540 -32.46 0.32 -11.62
CA ILE A 540 -32.63 -1.02 -11.05
C ILE A 540 -31.32 -1.49 -10.42
N LYS A 541 -30.21 -1.40 -11.14
CA LYS A 541 -28.87 -1.73 -10.62
C LYS A 541 -28.55 -0.93 -9.37
N ALA A 542 -28.72 0.39 -9.40
CA ALA A 542 -28.49 1.27 -8.26
C ALA A 542 -29.40 0.94 -7.07
N GLY A 543 -30.66 0.55 -7.33
CA GLY A 543 -31.61 0.14 -6.29
C GLY A 543 -31.21 -1.14 -5.57
N ILE A 544 -30.67 -2.13 -6.31
CA ILE A 544 -30.13 -3.35 -5.74
C ILE A 544 -28.86 -3.06 -4.93
N GLU A 545 -27.92 -2.30 -5.50
CA GLU A 545 -26.67 -1.93 -4.86
C GLU A 545 -26.87 -1.12 -3.57
N GLU A 546 -27.84 -0.22 -3.54
CA GLU A 546 -28.17 0.53 -2.32
C GLU A 546 -28.85 -0.35 -1.26
N ALA A 547 -29.73 -1.24 -1.69
CA ALA A 547 -30.43 -2.16 -0.81
C ALA A 547 -29.50 -3.25 -0.24
N SER A 548 -28.47 -3.66 -0.97
CA SER A 548 -27.50 -4.65 -0.51
C SER A 548 -26.65 -4.17 0.68
N LYS A 549 -26.59 -2.87 0.92
CA LYS A 549 -25.89 -2.31 2.09
C LYS A 549 -26.53 -2.69 3.42
N THR A 550 -27.75 -3.24 3.40
CA THR A 550 -28.48 -3.65 4.59
C THR A 550 -29.07 -5.03 4.37
N GLY A 551 -28.44 -6.05 4.93
CA GLY A 551 -28.87 -7.45 4.83
C GLY A 551 -30.04 -7.80 5.76
N SER A 552 -30.54 -9.01 5.63
CA SER A 552 -31.75 -9.50 6.33
C SER A 552 -31.47 -10.18 7.66
N LEU A 553 -30.23 -10.62 7.93
CA LEU A 553 -29.86 -11.33 9.15
C LEU A 553 -29.53 -10.40 10.31
N GLY A 554 -28.59 -9.52 10.11
CA GLY A 554 -28.09 -8.59 11.11
C GLY A 554 -27.95 -7.15 10.61
N GLY A 555 -28.46 -6.87 9.40
CA GLY A 555 -28.34 -5.57 8.77
C GLY A 555 -26.96 -5.29 8.18
N PHE A 556 -26.14 -6.34 7.99
CA PHE A 556 -24.81 -6.20 7.40
C PHE A 556 -24.88 -6.13 5.88
N GLU A 557 -23.84 -5.59 5.24
CA GLU A 557 -23.77 -5.51 3.79
C GLU A 557 -23.78 -6.91 3.15
N VAL A 558 -24.61 -7.06 2.11
CA VAL A 558 -24.71 -8.29 1.33
C VAL A 558 -23.69 -8.24 0.19
N VAL A 559 -22.85 -9.27 0.09
CA VAL A 559 -21.78 -9.38 -0.91
C VAL A 559 -21.82 -10.72 -1.63
N ASP A 560 -20.97 -10.86 -2.65
CA ASP A 560 -20.76 -12.09 -3.41
C ASP A 560 -22.04 -12.67 -4.00
N PHE A 561 -22.79 -11.81 -4.68
CA PHE A 561 -24.01 -12.20 -5.39
C PHE A 561 -24.13 -11.51 -6.76
N LYS A 562 -24.80 -12.21 -7.66
CA LYS A 562 -25.16 -11.72 -8.98
C LYS A 562 -26.65 -11.46 -9.05
N ALA A 563 -27.02 -10.33 -9.61
CA ALA A 563 -28.40 -9.99 -9.94
C ALA A 563 -28.57 -10.02 -11.46
N THR A 564 -29.40 -10.92 -11.94
CA THR A 564 -29.75 -11.04 -13.37
C THR A 564 -31.18 -10.54 -13.58
N LEU A 565 -31.32 -9.41 -14.25
CA LEU A 565 -32.62 -8.86 -14.59
C LEU A 565 -33.22 -9.69 -15.73
N LEU A 566 -34.34 -10.38 -15.45
CA LEU A 566 -34.96 -11.33 -16.38
C LEU A 566 -36.17 -10.72 -17.11
N ASP A 567 -37.00 -9.95 -16.39
CA ASP A 567 -38.29 -9.48 -16.92
C ASP A 567 -38.77 -8.24 -16.12
N GLY A 568 -39.82 -7.66 -16.56
CA GLY A 568 -40.48 -6.55 -15.90
C GLY A 568 -41.61 -5.98 -16.74
N SER A 569 -42.14 -4.84 -16.33
CA SER A 569 -43.10 -4.09 -17.12
C SER A 569 -43.03 -2.61 -16.81
N TYR A 570 -43.40 -1.78 -17.75
CA TYR A 570 -43.44 -0.33 -17.58
C TYR A 570 -44.84 0.23 -17.86
N HIS A 571 -45.06 1.45 -17.39
CA HIS A 571 -46.26 2.20 -17.64
C HIS A 571 -45.87 3.54 -18.28
N ASP A 572 -46.46 3.86 -19.42
CA ASP A 572 -46.04 4.99 -20.28
C ASP A 572 -46.02 6.34 -19.55
N VAL A 573 -46.86 6.52 -18.52
CA VAL A 573 -47.06 7.80 -17.80
C VAL A 573 -46.45 7.76 -16.40
N ASP A 574 -46.53 6.64 -15.70
CA ASP A 574 -46.24 6.53 -14.25
C ASP A 574 -44.89 5.89 -13.93
N SER A 575 -44.18 5.36 -14.93
CA SER A 575 -42.83 4.81 -14.72
C SER A 575 -41.82 5.92 -14.48
N SER A 576 -40.95 5.70 -13.50
CA SER A 576 -39.90 6.62 -13.14
C SER A 576 -38.66 5.87 -12.60
N GLU A 577 -37.47 6.47 -12.71
CA GLU A 577 -36.23 5.91 -12.15
C GLU A 577 -36.39 5.60 -10.66
N MET A 578 -36.99 6.48 -9.88
CA MET A 578 -37.23 6.29 -8.46
C MET A 578 -38.13 5.07 -8.18
N ALA A 579 -39.19 4.87 -8.98
CA ALA A 579 -40.08 3.73 -8.82
C ALA A 579 -39.38 2.40 -9.10
N TYR A 580 -38.52 2.34 -10.13
CA TYR A 580 -37.71 1.16 -10.41
C TYR A 580 -36.65 0.92 -9.36
N LYS A 581 -36.03 1.96 -8.83
CA LYS A 581 -35.08 1.86 -7.72
C LYS A 581 -35.72 1.23 -6.49
N ILE A 582 -36.93 1.66 -6.14
CA ILE A 582 -37.71 1.10 -5.02
C ILE A 582 -38.11 -0.35 -5.33
N ALA A 583 -38.63 -0.62 -6.52
CA ALA A 583 -39.04 -1.98 -6.93
C ALA A 583 -37.83 -2.95 -6.85
N ALA A 584 -36.69 -2.53 -7.34
CA ALA A 584 -35.47 -3.30 -7.27
C ALA A 584 -35.01 -3.59 -5.82
N SER A 585 -35.12 -2.59 -4.94
CA SER A 585 -34.88 -2.76 -3.50
C SER A 585 -35.85 -3.76 -2.86
N MET A 586 -37.12 -3.75 -3.26
CA MET A 586 -38.13 -4.71 -2.80
C MET A 586 -37.80 -6.13 -3.29
N ALA A 587 -37.40 -6.27 -4.55
CA ALA A 587 -36.99 -7.56 -5.10
C ALA A 587 -35.80 -8.17 -4.34
N LEU A 588 -34.77 -7.37 -4.02
CA LEU A 588 -33.63 -7.86 -3.24
C LEU A 588 -34.06 -8.27 -1.83
N LYS A 589 -34.86 -7.49 -1.13
CA LYS A 589 -35.32 -7.81 0.23
C LYS A 589 -36.11 -9.13 0.26
N ASP A 590 -37.02 -9.34 -0.67
CA ASP A 590 -37.77 -10.59 -0.81
C ASP A 590 -36.83 -11.76 -1.16
N ALA A 591 -35.84 -11.51 -2.02
CA ALA A 591 -34.83 -12.53 -2.34
C ALA A 591 -33.99 -12.94 -1.13
N LEU A 592 -33.53 -11.99 -0.31
CA LEU A 592 -32.73 -12.26 0.88
C LEU A 592 -33.49 -13.14 1.90
N GLU A 593 -34.81 -12.95 2.05
CA GLU A 593 -35.64 -13.80 2.91
C GLU A 593 -35.74 -15.24 2.37
N LYS A 594 -35.80 -15.40 1.05
CA LYS A 594 -35.95 -16.71 0.37
C LYS A 594 -34.63 -17.46 0.13
N ALA A 595 -33.55 -16.73 -0.07
CA ALA A 595 -32.28 -17.30 -0.50
C ALA A 595 -31.46 -18.01 0.60
N GLY A 596 -31.88 -17.90 1.86
CA GLY A 596 -31.13 -18.45 2.98
C GLY A 596 -29.80 -17.72 3.14
N CYS A 597 -29.88 -16.50 3.68
CA CYS A 597 -28.68 -15.70 3.94
C CYS A 597 -27.77 -16.36 4.98
N VAL A 598 -26.49 -16.22 4.81
CA VAL A 598 -25.46 -16.67 5.76
C VAL A 598 -24.59 -15.50 6.16
N LEU A 599 -24.11 -15.53 7.40
CA LEU A 599 -23.23 -14.52 7.96
C LEU A 599 -21.77 -14.84 7.57
N LEU A 600 -21.06 -13.82 7.14
CA LEU A 600 -19.63 -13.87 6.84
C LEU A 600 -18.85 -13.07 7.87
N GLU A 601 -17.73 -13.63 8.33
CA GLU A 601 -16.76 -12.95 9.18
C GLU A 601 -15.43 -12.75 8.45
N PRO A 602 -14.71 -11.63 8.68
CA PRO A 602 -13.38 -11.47 8.12
C PRO A 602 -12.41 -12.41 8.82
N VAL A 603 -11.65 -13.17 8.05
CA VAL A 603 -10.57 -14.02 8.53
C VAL A 603 -9.22 -13.45 8.13
N MET A 604 -8.27 -13.64 9.02
CA MET A 604 -6.94 -13.07 8.93
C MET A 604 -5.93 -14.18 8.74
N LYS A 605 -4.99 -13.98 7.83
CA LYS A 605 -3.76 -14.78 7.79
C LYS A 605 -2.84 -14.28 8.89
N VAL A 606 -2.50 -15.18 9.80
CA VAL A 606 -1.70 -14.89 10.99
C VAL A 606 -0.43 -15.70 10.93
N GLU A 607 0.71 -15.06 11.01
CA GLU A 607 2.01 -15.69 11.21
C GLU A 607 2.50 -15.37 12.62
N VAL A 608 2.79 -16.40 13.40
CA VAL A 608 3.33 -16.25 14.76
C VAL A 608 4.73 -16.81 14.82
N VAL A 609 5.67 -15.99 15.25
CA VAL A 609 7.09 -16.34 15.39
C VAL A 609 7.45 -16.40 16.87
N MET A 610 7.96 -17.53 17.32
CA MET A 610 8.31 -17.74 18.73
C MET A 610 9.48 -18.74 18.87
N PRO A 611 10.16 -18.76 20.03
CA PRO A 611 11.06 -19.86 20.37
C PRO A 611 10.33 -21.22 20.45
N ASP A 612 11.04 -22.30 20.09
CA ASP A 612 10.50 -23.67 20.00
C ASP A 612 9.75 -24.11 21.26
N GLU A 613 10.25 -23.74 22.43
CA GLU A 613 9.68 -24.08 23.74
C GLU A 613 8.22 -23.59 23.94
N TYR A 614 7.74 -22.58 23.20
CA TYR A 614 6.40 -22.00 23.29
C TYR A 614 5.44 -22.46 22.19
N MET A 615 5.91 -23.21 21.20
CA MET A 615 5.12 -23.58 20.03
C MET A 615 3.83 -24.32 20.40
N GLY A 616 3.90 -25.28 21.33
CA GLY A 616 2.73 -26.02 21.78
C GLY A 616 1.66 -25.15 22.44
N ASP A 617 2.06 -24.23 23.31
CA ASP A 617 1.16 -23.30 23.99
C ASP A 617 0.51 -22.30 23.00
N VAL A 618 1.28 -21.83 22.01
CA VAL A 618 0.79 -20.93 20.97
C VAL A 618 -0.21 -21.63 20.06
N ILE A 619 0.09 -22.82 19.57
CA ILE A 619 -0.86 -23.63 18.76
C ILE A 619 -2.14 -23.91 19.53
N GLY A 620 -2.04 -24.31 20.81
CA GLY A 620 -3.20 -24.53 21.67
C GLY A 620 -4.04 -23.26 21.85
N ASN A 621 -3.41 -22.12 22.00
CA ASN A 621 -4.11 -20.83 22.12
C ASN A 621 -4.80 -20.44 20.80
N LEU A 622 -4.11 -20.53 19.66
CA LEU A 622 -4.70 -20.25 18.35
C LEU A 622 -5.90 -21.17 18.07
N THR A 623 -5.77 -22.45 18.35
CA THR A 623 -6.87 -23.42 18.18
C THR A 623 -8.07 -23.08 19.07
N SER A 624 -7.85 -22.64 20.31
CA SER A 624 -8.94 -22.19 21.21
C SER A 624 -9.64 -20.93 20.69
N ARG A 625 -8.99 -20.15 19.85
CA ARG A 625 -9.52 -18.96 19.18
C ARG A 625 -10.12 -19.25 17.79
N ARG A 626 -10.53 -20.47 17.53
CA ARG A 626 -11.09 -20.92 16.25
C ARG A 626 -10.13 -20.75 15.06
N CYS A 627 -8.83 -20.57 15.32
CA CYS A 627 -7.87 -20.48 14.24
C CYS A 627 -7.61 -21.87 13.64
N ARG A 628 -7.49 -21.92 12.33
CA ARG A 628 -7.09 -23.10 11.56
C ARG A 628 -5.59 -23.00 11.26
N ILE A 629 -4.81 -23.91 11.82
CA ILE A 629 -3.36 -23.97 11.55
C ILE A 629 -3.15 -24.49 10.14
N GLU A 630 -2.42 -23.76 9.32
CA GLU A 630 -2.09 -24.13 7.94
C GLU A 630 -0.72 -24.80 7.83
N GLY A 631 0.21 -24.38 8.66
CA GLY A 631 1.56 -24.91 8.62
C GLY A 631 2.41 -24.48 9.80
N THR A 632 3.55 -25.15 9.92
CA THR A 632 4.61 -24.78 10.86
C THR A 632 5.95 -24.87 10.13
N ASP A 633 6.81 -23.90 10.34
CA ASP A 633 8.13 -23.81 9.73
C ASP A 633 9.19 -23.45 10.79
N SER A 634 10.45 -23.80 10.54
CA SER A 634 11.56 -23.48 11.42
C SER A 634 12.48 -22.45 10.76
N ARG A 635 12.62 -21.29 11.38
CA ARG A 635 13.51 -20.22 10.91
C ARG A 635 14.67 -20.03 11.90
N GLY A 636 15.75 -20.76 11.70
CA GLY A 636 16.89 -20.76 12.63
C GLY A 636 16.50 -21.29 14.00
N ASN A 637 16.59 -20.47 15.06
CA ASN A 637 16.19 -20.84 16.42
C ASN A 637 14.73 -20.46 16.76
N ALA A 638 13.97 -20.01 15.79
CA ALA A 638 12.55 -19.63 15.97
C ALA A 638 11.65 -20.57 15.19
N GLN A 639 10.50 -20.89 15.77
CA GLN A 639 9.40 -21.57 15.11
C GLN A 639 8.40 -20.56 14.58
N VAL A 640 7.82 -20.87 13.44
CA VAL A 640 6.79 -20.07 12.79
C VAL A 640 5.53 -20.91 12.69
N VAL A 641 4.41 -20.35 13.10
CA VAL A 641 3.09 -20.97 12.96
C VAL A 641 2.24 -20.08 12.05
N ASP A 642 1.81 -20.65 10.92
CA ASP A 642 0.88 -20.02 10.01
C ASP A 642 -0.54 -20.48 10.30
N ALA A 643 -1.47 -19.56 10.43
CA ALA A 643 -2.86 -19.86 10.74
C ALA A 643 -3.82 -18.88 10.05
N ILE A 644 -5.04 -19.37 9.79
CA ILE A 644 -6.18 -18.55 9.38
C ILE A 644 -7.08 -18.37 10.60
N CYS A 645 -7.30 -17.13 11.00
CA CYS A 645 -7.96 -16.79 12.25
C CYS A 645 -9.11 -15.81 12.04
N PRO A 646 -10.30 -16.02 12.63
CA PRO A 646 -11.35 -15.01 12.63
C PRO A 646 -10.88 -13.73 13.35
N LEU A 647 -11.09 -12.57 12.73
CA LEU A 647 -10.68 -11.29 13.33
C LEU A 647 -11.27 -11.07 14.72
N SER A 648 -12.52 -11.50 14.93
CA SER A 648 -13.21 -11.39 16.21
C SER A 648 -12.48 -12.06 17.39
N GLU A 649 -11.71 -13.11 17.10
CA GLU A 649 -10.97 -13.89 18.10
C GLU A 649 -9.53 -13.37 18.31
N MET A 650 -9.08 -12.46 17.46
CA MET A 650 -7.70 -11.93 17.52
C MET A 650 -7.57 -10.70 18.42
N PHE A 651 -8.68 -10.10 18.86
CA PHE A 651 -8.60 -8.97 19.79
C PHE A 651 -7.92 -9.38 21.11
N GLY A 652 -6.93 -8.59 21.52
CA GLY A 652 -6.12 -8.86 22.70
C GLY A 652 -5.08 -9.97 22.53
N TYR A 653 -4.94 -10.55 21.33
CA TYR A 653 -4.00 -11.64 21.09
C TYR A 653 -2.54 -11.24 21.33
N ALA A 654 -2.15 -9.99 21.01
CA ALA A 654 -0.81 -9.48 21.29
C ALA A 654 -0.41 -9.61 22.77
N THR A 655 -1.32 -9.27 23.66
CA THR A 655 -1.11 -9.37 25.12
C THR A 655 -1.02 -10.85 25.57
N ASP A 656 -1.91 -11.69 25.05
CA ASP A 656 -1.90 -13.13 25.34
C ASP A 656 -0.60 -13.79 24.85
N LEU A 657 -0.17 -13.50 23.64
CA LEU A 657 1.06 -14.04 23.07
C LEU A 657 2.28 -13.63 23.90
N ARG A 658 2.40 -12.33 24.23
CA ARG A 658 3.50 -11.83 25.07
C ARG A 658 3.53 -12.49 26.43
N SER A 659 2.38 -12.67 27.07
CA SER A 659 2.27 -13.35 28.35
C SER A 659 2.74 -14.82 28.28
N ARG A 660 2.35 -15.55 27.24
CA ARG A 660 2.69 -16.97 27.05
C ARG A 660 4.14 -17.19 26.62
N THR A 661 4.72 -16.28 25.89
CA THR A 661 6.07 -16.38 25.35
C THR A 661 7.10 -15.55 26.11
N GLN A 662 6.72 -15.03 27.30
CA GLN A 662 7.58 -14.13 28.08
C GLN A 662 8.11 -12.92 27.27
N GLY A 663 7.28 -12.39 26.40
CA GLY A 663 7.62 -11.28 25.52
C GLY A 663 8.45 -11.63 24.29
N ARG A 664 8.78 -12.91 24.08
CA ARG A 664 9.65 -13.35 22.98
C ARG A 664 8.89 -13.73 21.69
N GLY A 665 7.56 -13.89 21.77
CA GLY A 665 6.69 -14.14 20.63
C GLY A 665 6.29 -12.84 19.93
N THR A 666 6.29 -12.87 18.60
CA THR A 666 5.76 -11.82 17.75
C THR A 666 4.74 -12.41 16.79
N PHE A 667 3.79 -11.62 16.33
CA PHE A 667 2.88 -12.05 15.28
C PHE A 667 2.63 -10.94 14.28
N THR A 668 2.28 -11.35 13.08
CA THR A 668 1.74 -10.49 12.04
C THR A 668 0.37 -11.00 11.66
N MET A 669 -0.52 -10.09 11.31
CA MET A 669 -1.88 -10.39 10.95
C MET A 669 -2.25 -9.58 9.71
N GLN A 670 -2.82 -10.27 8.72
CA GLN A 670 -3.21 -9.67 7.47
C GLN A 670 -4.60 -10.16 7.10
N PHE A 671 -5.47 -9.27 6.60
CA PHE A 671 -6.75 -9.68 6.04
C PHE A 671 -6.54 -10.66 4.88
N ASP A 672 -7.25 -11.78 4.91
CA ASP A 672 -7.19 -12.80 3.87
C ASP A 672 -8.48 -12.79 3.03
N HIS A 673 -9.60 -13.20 3.62
CA HIS A 673 -10.89 -13.24 2.96
C HIS A 673 -12.04 -13.19 3.97
N TYR A 674 -13.27 -13.22 3.48
CA TYR A 674 -14.47 -13.45 4.29
C TYR A 674 -14.85 -14.93 4.25
N GLU A 675 -15.13 -15.53 5.42
CA GLU A 675 -15.53 -16.94 5.55
C GLU A 675 -16.89 -17.04 6.23
N GLN A 676 -17.67 -18.06 5.86
CA GLN A 676 -18.98 -18.30 6.46
C GLN A 676 -18.85 -18.71 7.93
N VAL A 677 -19.60 -18.02 8.76
CA VAL A 677 -19.68 -18.31 10.21
C VAL A 677 -20.55 -19.54 10.47
N SER A 678 -20.14 -20.40 11.41
CA SER A 678 -20.97 -21.51 11.84
C SER A 678 -22.28 -21.03 12.47
N GLU A 679 -23.35 -21.83 12.34
CA GLU A 679 -24.69 -21.46 12.82
C GLU A 679 -24.74 -21.10 14.32
N ALA A 680 -23.95 -21.82 15.14
CA ALA A 680 -23.87 -21.56 16.57
C ALA A 680 -23.20 -20.19 16.88
N VAL A 681 -22.17 -19.84 16.14
CA VAL A 681 -21.47 -18.56 16.30
C VAL A 681 -22.31 -17.42 15.71
N ALA A 682 -22.99 -17.65 14.56
CA ALA A 682 -23.88 -16.67 13.95
C ALA A 682 -25.02 -16.27 14.92
N LYS A 683 -25.65 -17.26 15.59
CA LYS A 683 -26.68 -16.97 16.63
C LYS A 683 -26.14 -16.10 17.75
N LYS A 684 -24.92 -16.37 18.22
CA LYS A 684 -24.28 -15.57 19.28
C LYS A 684 -24.00 -14.13 18.82
N ILE A 685 -23.54 -13.95 17.59
CA ILE A 685 -23.26 -12.62 17.01
C ILE A 685 -24.56 -11.84 16.81
N LEU A 686 -25.62 -12.49 16.33
CA LEU A 686 -26.90 -11.86 16.05
C LEU A 686 -27.79 -11.67 17.30
N GLY A 687 -27.33 -12.14 18.48
CA GLY A 687 -28.09 -12.03 19.72
C GLY A 687 -29.37 -12.88 19.75
N LYS A 688 -29.43 -13.98 18.98
CA LYS A 688 -30.59 -14.86 18.82
C LYS A 688 -30.40 -16.20 19.54
#